data_4f9dcfa17797ec922ca4f5c1d740bc46
#
_entry.id   4f9dcfa17797ec922ca4f5c1d740bc46
#
_cell.length_a   1.000
_cell.length_b   1.000
_cell.length_c   1.000
_cell.angle_alpha   90.00
_cell.angle_beta   90.00
_cell.angle_gamma   90.00
#
_symmetry.space_group_name_H-M   'P 1'
#
loop_
_entity.id
_entity.type
_entity.pdbx_description
1 polymer ?
#
loop_
_entity_poly.entity_id
_entity_poly.type
_entity_poly.pdbx_seq_one_letter_code
_entity_poly.pdbx_strand_id
1 'polypeptide(L)'
;MPSSKTPGSKTPTTPKHAFAKTLKTFKTASGKEGRFYSLPALAKTYPGVSRLPVSIRIVLESVLRNCDGKKVTAEHVAQLAQWQAVAERTAEIPFVVARVVLQDFTGVPLLADLAAMRNVAQRMGMDPKRIEPLVPVDLVVDHSVMIDHFGNKRALDLNMKLEFQRNEERYQFMKWGMDAFDTFGVVPPGFGIVHQVNLEYLARGVHKTPAAKSADGKTSKVYYPDTLVGTDSHTTMINGIGVVGWGVGGIEAEAGMLGQPVYFLTPDVVGFELTGQLREGVTATDLVLTVTEMLRKEKVVGKFVEFCGEGTRTLSLPDRATIANMAPEYGATMGLFPVDEKTIEYFHGTGRTKAEIEAFEAYFKAQKMFGVPAAADIDYTRLVRLDLATVAPSLSGPKRPQDRIELGDVKSKFSQLYSAGAADNGFNQPAEKLMMGFKTSDGIEIRNGDVLIAAITSCTNTSNPGVLLAAGLLAKKAVEAGLKVKKHVKTSLAPGSRIVTEYLEKAGLLPYLEKLGFNVAAYGCTTCIGNAGDLTPEINEVITGSDLVCAAVLSGNRNFEARIHPNLKANFLASPPLVVAYAIAGTVNRDLMTEPVGKGTKGRDIYLGDIWPTSDEVYKLMKFAMNGRAFRANYGKVKTDPGKLWQKIKGVTGQVYTWPKSTYIAEPPFFQDFGMEPKALVAGVTGARIMGLFGDSITTDHISPAGSFRETTPAGKYLLDNGVLKADFNSYGARRGNHEVMMRGTFANVRIKNLMIPAKGDGNREEGGVTSYQPTPAEAAAGSGPEKMAIYDAAMRYSGAGIPTVVFAGEEYGTGSSRDWAAKGTALLGIKAVVARSFERIHRSNLIGMGVLPLQFEAGESWETLGLKGDEVVDVVLADDIKPLSDAKVVITGTDGARREVTVTLRIDTAIEVDYYKHGGILPFVLRQLLAA
;
A
#
# COMPACT_ATOMS: atom_id res chain seq x y z
N MET A 1 -64.59 0.08 -39.82
CA MET A 1 -63.15 -0.02 -39.78
C MET A 1 -62.73 -0.54 -38.41
N PRO A 2 -62.06 -1.70 -38.30
CA PRO A 2 -61.70 -2.30 -37.00
C PRO A 2 -60.43 -1.71 -36.45
N SER A 3 -60.43 -1.41 -35.15
CA SER A 3 -59.34 -0.89 -34.34
C SER A 3 -58.18 -1.88 -34.21
N SER A 4 -57.00 -1.52 -34.66
CA SER A 4 -55.77 -2.26 -34.45
C SER A 4 -55.35 -2.20 -32.98
N LYS A 5 -55.34 -3.34 -32.31
CA LYS A 5 -54.69 -3.52 -31.00
C LYS A 5 -53.16 -3.56 -31.18
N THR A 6 -52.48 -2.59 -30.60
CA THR A 6 -51.01 -2.56 -30.43
C THR A 6 -50.56 -3.71 -29.53
N PRO A 7 -49.51 -4.48 -29.86
CA PRO A 7 -49.00 -5.52 -28.98
C PRO A 7 -48.36 -4.87 -27.74
N GLY A 8 -48.85 -5.29 -26.56
CA GLY A 8 -48.29 -4.87 -25.29
C GLY A 8 -46.80 -5.18 -25.18
N SER A 9 -46.00 -4.16 -24.82
CA SER A 9 -44.59 -4.29 -24.49
C SER A 9 -44.46 -5.22 -23.29
N LYS A 10 -43.88 -6.42 -23.53
CA LYS A 10 -43.46 -7.31 -22.45
C LYS A 10 -42.34 -6.60 -21.67
N THR A 11 -42.60 -6.18 -20.45
CA THR A 11 -41.58 -5.77 -19.49
C THR A 11 -40.49 -6.85 -19.44
N PRO A 12 -39.23 -6.55 -19.58
CA PRO A 12 -38.16 -7.55 -19.49
C PRO A 12 -38.20 -8.21 -18.10
N THR A 13 -38.49 -9.50 -18.06
CA THR A 13 -38.40 -10.28 -16.83
C THR A 13 -36.95 -10.38 -16.42
N THR A 14 -36.58 -9.80 -15.27
CA THR A 14 -35.28 -9.97 -14.65
C THR A 14 -34.90 -11.45 -14.61
N PRO A 15 -33.73 -11.86 -15.11
CA PRO A 15 -33.32 -13.27 -15.09
C PRO A 15 -33.41 -13.82 -13.67
N LYS A 16 -34.00 -15.01 -13.51
CA LYS A 16 -34.11 -15.64 -12.20
C LYS A 16 -32.73 -16.07 -11.76
N HIS A 17 -32.28 -15.61 -10.56
CA HIS A 17 -30.97 -15.94 -10.00
C HIS A 17 -30.76 -17.49 -10.01
N ALA A 18 -29.64 -17.94 -10.62
CA ALA A 18 -29.35 -19.35 -10.85
C ALA A 18 -29.35 -20.19 -9.56
N PHE A 19 -28.93 -19.60 -8.46
CA PHE A 19 -28.83 -20.20 -7.12
C PHE A 19 -29.89 -19.69 -6.13
N ALA A 20 -31.09 -19.32 -6.58
CA ALA A 20 -32.15 -18.77 -5.71
C ALA A 20 -32.47 -19.66 -4.49
N LYS A 21 -32.29 -21.00 -4.62
CA LYS A 21 -32.52 -21.97 -3.52
C LYS A 21 -31.52 -21.82 -2.36
N THR A 22 -30.36 -21.15 -2.57
CA THR A 22 -29.36 -20.89 -1.52
C THR A 22 -29.71 -19.69 -0.65
N LEU A 23 -30.65 -18.84 -1.06
CA LEU A 23 -31.13 -17.72 -0.28
C LEU A 23 -31.92 -18.24 0.93
N LYS A 24 -31.36 -18.00 2.14
CA LYS A 24 -31.87 -18.48 3.43
C LYS A 24 -32.10 -17.33 4.40
N THR A 25 -32.68 -17.63 5.54
CA THR A 25 -32.85 -16.68 6.66
C THR A 25 -31.98 -17.07 7.85
N PHE A 26 -31.58 -16.10 8.62
CA PHE A 26 -30.99 -16.28 9.96
C PHE A 26 -31.66 -15.34 10.94
N LYS A 27 -31.53 -15.63 12.24
CA LYS A 27 -32.05 -14.79 13.32
C LYS A 27 -30.94 -14.30 14.21
N THR A 28 -30.98 -13.01 14.56
CA THR A 28 -30.10 -12.43 15.57
C THR A 28 -30.55 -12.81 16.98
N ALA A 29 -29.70 -12.60 17.97
CA ALA A 29 -30.03 -12.85 19.37
C ALA A 29 -31.27 -12.03 19.85
N SER A 30 -31.48 -10.83 19.28
CA SER A 30 -32.66 -10.02 19.51
C SER A 30 -33.92 -10.46 18.70
N GLY A 31 -33.86 -11.58 17.98
CA GLY A 31 -34.96 -12.13 17.18
C GLY A 31 -35.19 -11.49 15.81
N LYS A 32 -34.33 -10.54 15.38
CA LYS A 32 -34.40 -9.93 14.05
C LYS A 32 -34.04 -10.93 12.98
N GLU A 33 -34.85 -11.00 11.91
CA GLU A 33 -34.56 -11.85 10.75
C GLU A 33 -33.72 -11.08 9.71
N GLY A 34 -32.75 -11.80 9.14
CA GLY A 34 -31.99 -11.40 7.96
C GLY A 34 -32.00 -12.48 6.92
N ARG A 35 -31.82 -12.11 5.63
CA ARG A 35 -31.63 -13.05 4.52
C ARG A 35 -30.19 -13.04 4.09
N PHE A 36 -29.70 -14.16 3.57
CA PHE A 36 -28.33 -14.30 3.10
C PHE A 36 -28.20 -15.46 2.09
N TYR A 37 -27.22 -15.38 1.20
CA TYR A 37 -26.86 -16.49 0.33
C TYR A 37 -26.02 -17.50 1.11
N SER A 38 -26.60 -18.67 1.41
CA SER A 38 -26.04 -19.65 2.34
C SER A 38 -25.04 -20.59 1.65
N LEU A 39 -23.77 -20.53 2.07
CA LEU A 39 -22.75 -21.50 1.68
C LEU A 39 -23.05 -22.92 2.18
N PRO A 40 -23.58 -23.14 3.42
CA PRO A 40 -24.05 -24.45 3.82
C PRO A 40 -25.18 -25.00 2.96
N ALA A 41 -26.01 -24.16 2.35
CA ALA A 41 -27.02 -24.60 1.38
C ALA A 41 -26.38 -24.93 0.01
N LEU A 42 -25.37 -24.22 -0.40
CA LEU A 42 -24.57 -24.47 -1.60
C LEU A 42 -23.78 -25.79 -1.46
N ALA A 43 -23.29 -26.11 -0.26
CA ALA A 43 -22.58 -27.35 0.05
C ALA A 43 -23.40 -28.61 -0.19
N LYS A 44 -24.73 -28.52 -0.26
CA LYS A 44 -25.57 -29.67 -0.68
C LYS A 44 -25.36 -30.07 -2.14
N THR A 45 -24.96 -29.12 -2.98
CA THR A 45 -24.60 -29.36 -4.39
C THR A 45 -23.11 -29.58 -4.57
N TYR A 46 -22.30 -28.85 -3.80
CA TYR A 46 -20.85 -28.93 -3.83
C TYR A 46 -20.30 -29.25 -2.44
N PRO A 47 -20.22 -30.54 -2.03
CA PRO A 47 -19.88 -30.95 -0.65
C PRO A 47 -18.53 -30.40 -0.14
N GLY A 48 -17.55 -30.19 -1.03
CA GLY A 48 -16.22 -29.64 -0.73
C GLY A 48 -16.24 -28.24 -0.12
N VAL A 49 -17.33 -27.47 -0.31
CA VAL A 49 -17.42 -26.06 0.16
C VAL A 49 -17.17 -25.93 1.67
N SER A 50 -17.51 -26.95 2.47
CA SER A 50 -17.29 -26.92 3.93
C SER A 50 -15.82 -27.01 4.35
N ARG A 51 -14.96 -27.53 3.48
CA ARG A 51 -13.51 -27.69 3.72
C ARG A 51 -12.66 -26.64 3.00
N LEU A 52 -13.29 -25.78 2.17
CA LEU A 52 -12.58 -24.68 1.52
C LEU A 52 -11.97 -23.74 2.55
N PRO A 53 -10.81 -23.13 2.25
CA PRO A 53 -10.27 -22.02 3.02
C PRO A 53 -11.32 -20.93 3.26
N VAL A 54 -11.27 -20.28 4.43
CA VAL A 54 -12.27 -19.27 4.82
C VAL A 54 -12.26 -18.09 3.84
N SER A 55 -11.08 -17.67 3.38
CA SER A 55 -10.92 -16.63 2.36
C SER A 55 -11.66 -16.98 1.07
N ILE A 56 -11.49 -18.23 0.60
CA ILE A 56 -12.18 -18.72 -0.60
C ILE A 56 -13.71 -18.76 -0.37
N ARG A 57 -14.17 -19.14 0.81
CA ARG A 57 -15.61 -19.13 1.14
C ARG A 57 -16.20 -17.72 1.14
N ILE A 58 -15.48 -16.72 1.64
CA ILE A 58 -15.93 -15.32 1.62
C ILE A 58 -15.99 -14.79 0.17
N VAL A 59 -14.99 -15.09 -0.65
CA VAL A 59 -15.01 -14.74 -2.09
C VAL A 59 -16.14 -15.48 -2.81
N LEU A 60 -16.34 -16.78 -2.53
CA LEU A 60 -17.43 -17.58 -3.08
C LEU A 60 -18.81 -17.01 -2.74
N GLU A 61 -19.00 -16.48 -1.53
CA GLU A 61 -20.24 -15.77 -1.17
C GLU A 61 -20.50 -14.57 -2.09
N SER A 62 -19.48 -13.76 -2.33
CA SER A 62 -19.60 -12.61 -3.22
C SER A 62 -19.95 -13.03 -4.65
N VAL A 63 -19.26 -14.03 -5.19
CA VAL A 63 -19.54 -14.58 -6.53
C VAL A 63 -20.95 -15.18 -6.60
N LEU A 64 -21.34 -15.96 -5.58
CA LEU A 64 -22.68 -16.54 -5.48
C LEU A 64 -23.77 -15.47 -5.44
N ARG A 65 -23.62 -14.46 -4.59
CA ARG A 65 -24.62 -13.40 -4.40
C ARG A 65 -24.77 -12.50 -5.63
N ASN A 66 -23.68 -12.23 -6.34
CA ASN A 66 -23.65 -11.35 -7.50
C ASN A 66 -23.82 -12.10 -8.84
N CYS A 67 -24.21 -13.39 -8.82
CA CYS A 67 -24.40 -14.19 -10.03
C CYS A 67 -25.56 -13.63 -10.86
N ASP A 68 -25.23 -12.83 -11.88
CA ASP A 68 -26.16 -12.15 -12.77
C ASP A 68 -26.29 -12.83 -14.16
N GLY A 69 -25.47 -13.84 -14.39
CA GLY A 69 -25.39 -14.56 -15.67
C GLY A 69 -24.68 -13.77 -16.80
N LYS A 70 -24.06 -12.63 -16.47
CA LYS A 70 -23.31 -11.75 -17.40
C LYS A 70 -21.86 -11.55 -16.94
N LYS A 71 -21.64 -10.65 -16.00
CA LYS A 71 -20.29 -10.38 -15.42
C LYS A 71 -19.91 -11.51 -14.46
N VAL A 72 -20.87 -12.04 -13.69
CA VAL A 72 -20.68 -13.14 -12.75
C VAL A 72 -21.60 -14.29 -13.15
N THR A 73 -21.02 -15.40 -13.64
CA THR A 73 -21.76 -16.54 -14.19
C THR A 73 -21.90 -17.67 -13.17
N ALA A 74 -22.78 -18.63 -13.47
CA ALA A 74 -22.90 -19.86 -12.68
C ALA A 74 -21.63 -20.72 -12.73
N GLU A 75 -20.87 -20.61 -13.80
CA GLU A 75 -19.59 -21.31 -13.97
C GLU A 75 -18.55 -20.79 -12.97
N HIS A 76 -18.42 -19.47 -12.78
CA HIS A 76 -17.53 -18.88 -11.77
C HIS A 76 -17.88 -19.39 -10.35
N VAL A 77 -19.18 -19.55 -10.04
CA VAL A 77 -19.60 -20.13 -8.75
C VAL A 77 -19.15 -21.60 -8.65
N ALA A 78 -19.32 -22.39 -9.71
CA ALA A 78 -18.93 -23.81 -9.73
C ALA A 78 -17.41 -23.97 -9.62
N GLN A 79 -16.63 -23.20 -10.38
CA GLN A 79 -15.17 -23.21 -10.34
C GLN A 79 -14.64 -22.96 -8.93
N LEU A 80 -15.15 -21.94 -8.26
CA LEU A 80 -14.69 -21.58 -6.92
C LEU A 80 -15.21 -22.56 -5.84
N ALA A 81 -16.45 -23.08 -5.99
CA ALA A 81 -17.01 -24.10 -5.10
C ALA A 81 -16.28 -25.44 -5.17
N GLN A 82 -15.60 -25.70 -6.30
CA GLN A 82 -14.80 -26.91 -6.56
C GLN A 82 -13.29 -26.63 -6.50
N TRP A 83 -12.89 -25.53 -5.89
CA TRP A 83 -11.48 -25.20 -5.67
C TRP A 83 -10.75 -26.38 -5.01
N GLN A 84 -9.56 -26.73 -5.50
CA GLN A 84 -8.73 -27.79 -4.97
C GLN A 84 -7.43 -27.24 -4.41
N ALA A 85 -6.93 -27.84 -3.34
CA ALA A 85 -5.69 -27.40 -2.67
C ALA A 85 -4.47 -27.45 -3.62
N VAL A 86 -4.43 -28.46 -4.50
CA VAL A 86 -3.37 -28.62 -5.50
C VAL A 86 -4.02 -28.70 -6.89
N ALA A 87 -3.89 -27.64 -7.67
CA ALA A 87 -4.38 -27.55 -9.03
C ALA A 87 -3.64 -26.43 -9.77
N GLU A 88 -3.64 -26.49 -11.09
CA GLU A 88 -3.21 -25.36 -11.92
C GLU A 88 -4.17 -24.18 -11.74
N ARG A 89 -3.64 -22.96 -11.63
CA ARG A 89 -4.40 -21.73 -11.36
C ARG A 89 -4.70 -20.99 -12.65
N THR A 90 -5.66 -21.47 -13.40
CA THR A 90 -6.09 -20.88 -14.69
C THR A 90 -7.48 -20.24 -14.66
N ALA A 91 -8.29 -20.54 -13.64
CA ALA A 91 -9.64 -19.99 -13.51
C ALA A 91 -9.61 -18.53 -13.03
N GLU A 92 -10.20 -17.64 -13.83
CA GLU A 92 -10.39 -16.22 -13.50
C GLU A 92 -11.69 -16.03 -12.72
N ILE A 93 -11.62 -15.31 -11.61
CA ILE A 93 -12.75 -15.09 -10.70
C ILE A 93 -13.12 -13.59 -10.67
N PRO A 94 -14.38 -13.23 -10.96
CA PRO A 94 -14.91 -11.89 -10.81
C PRO A 94 -15.34 -11.63 -9.35
N PHE A 95 -14.58 -10.86 -8.62
CA PHE A 95 -14.87 -10.52 -7.22
C PHE A 95 -15.48 -9.13 -7.09
N VAL A 96 -16.73 -9.07 -6.65
CA VAL A 96 -17.44 -7.81 -6.39
C VAL A 96 -17.27 -7.43 -4.93
N VAL A 97 -16.56 -6.33 -4.68
CA VAL A 97 -16.28 -5.83 -3.33
C VAL A 97 -17.47 -5.08 -2.74
N ALA A 98 -17.57 -5.05 -1.41
CA ALA A 98 -18.64 -4.33 -0.70
C ALA A 98 -18.39 -2.82 -0.63
N ARG A 99 -17.12 -2.40 -0.65
CA ARG A 99 -16.69 -0.99 -0.57
C ARG A 99 -15.25 -0.81 -1.02
N VAL A 100 -14.84 0.47 -1.19
CA VAL A 100 -13.47 0.84 -1.53
C VAL A 100 -12.94 1.84 -0.49
N VAL A 101 -11.67 1.69 -0.11
CA VAL A 101 -11.00 2.61 0.82
C VAL A 101 -9.77 3.21 0.15
N LEU A 102 -9.64 4.54 0.22
CA LEU A 102 -8.60 5.30 -0.41
C LEU A 102 -7.75 6.02 0.65
N GLN A 103 -6.46 6.11 0.43
CA GLN A 103 -5.61 7.11 1.09
C GLN A 103 -5.39 8.32 0.16
N ASP A 104 -4.96 9.45 0.68
CA ASP A 104 -5.00 10.71 -0.06
C ASP A 104 -3.97 10.85 -1.19
N PHE A 105 -2.82 10.16 -1.13
CA PHE A 105 -1.82 10.21 -2.21
C PHE A 105 -2.24 9.45 -3.47
N THR A 106 -3.08 8.44 -3.33
CA THR A 106 -3.61 7.65 -4.45
C THR A 106 -5.07 7.97 -4.74
N GLY A 107 -5.84 8.42 -3.75
CA GLY A 107 -7.24 8.77 -3.91
C GLY A 107 -7.46 10.10 -4.64
N VAL A 108 -6.57 11.09 -4.49
CA VAL A 108 -6.69 12.37 -5.22
C VAL A 108 -6.53 12.21 -6.73
N PRO A 109 -5.49 11.52 -7.26
CA PRO A 109 -5.41 11.24 -8.69
C PRO A 109 -6.60 10.41 -9.21
N LEU A 110 -7.11 9.46 -8.44
CA LEU A 110 -8.30 8.70 -8.78
C LEU A 110 -9.54 9.61 -8.89
N LEU A 111 -9.73 10.52 -7.95
CA LEU A 111 -10.80 11.52 -8.03
C LEU A 111 -10.61 12.45 -9.25
N ALA A 112 -9.35 12.74 -9.65
CA ALA A 112 -9.06 13.52 -10.86
C ALA A 112 -9.48 12.76 -12.13
N ASP A 113 -9.24 11.45 -12.18
CA ASP A 113 -9.69 10.60 -13.29
C ASP A 113 -11.22 10.59 -13.39
N LEU A 114 -11.93 10.38 -12.27
CA LEU A 114 -13.40 10.47 -12.23
C LEU A 114 -13.94 11.85 -12.67
N ALA A 115 -13.27 12.93 -12.25
CA ALA A 115 -13.63 14.28 -12.68
C ALA A 115 -13.45 14.44 -14.20
N ALA A 116 -12.33 13.94 -14.75
CA ALA A 116 -12.07 13.97 -16.19
C ALA A 116 -13.08 13.12 -16.98
N MET A 117 -13.46 11.95 -16.46
CA MET A 117 -14.53 11.13 -17.07
C MET A 117 -15.86 11.89 -17.13
N ARG A 118 -16.24 12.64 -16.08
CA ARG A 118 -17.43 13.50 -16.11
C ARG A 118 -17.33 14.62 -17.15
N ASN A 119 -16.15 15.22 -17.31
CA ASN A 119 -15.89 16.19 -18.37
C ASN A 119 -16.07 15.55 -19.77
N VAL A 120 -15.58 14.30 -19.97
CA VAL A 120 -15.82 13.57 -21.24
C VAL A 120 -17.31 13.35 -21.48
N ALA A 121 -18.06 12.86 -20.48
CA ALA A 121 -19.50 12.65 -20.59
C ALA A 121 -20.21 13.95 -21.03
N GLN A 122 -19.88 15.08 -20.40
CA GLN A 122 -20.42 16.40 -20.75
C GLN A 122 -20.05 16.81 -22.18
N ARG A 123 -18.78 16.67 -22.60
CA ARG A 123 -18.33 17.00 -23.97
C ARG A 123 -19.04 16.16 -25.03
N MET A 124 -19.42 14.94 -24.69
CA MET A 124 -20.18 14.04 -25.56
C MET A 124 -21.71 14.28 -25.50
N GLY A 125 -22.19 15.27 -24.74
CA GLY A 125 -23.60 15.56 -24.57
C GLY A 125 -24.37 14.57 -23.71
N MET A 126 -23.65 13.79 -22.89
CA MET A 126 -24.24 12.79 -21.97
C MET A 126 -24.32 13.33 -20.55
N ASP A 127 -25.19 12.74 -19.71
CA ASP A 127 -25.31 13.13 -18.30
C ASP A 127 -24.03 12.74 -17.52
N PRO A 128 -23.29 13.71 -16.92
CA PRO A 128 -22.12 13.41 -16.11
C PRO A 128 -22.40 12.49 -14.91
N LYS A 129 -23.63 12.44 -14.41
CA LYS A 129 -24.03 11.55 -13.30
C LYS A 129 -23.97 10.06 -13.66
N ARG A 130 -23.81 9.70 -14.93
CA ARG A 130 -23.53 8.31 -15.31
C ARG A 130 -22.20 7.81 -14.72
N ILE A 131 -21.30 8.74 -14.43
CA ILE A 131 -20.03 8.47 -13.75
C ILE A 131 -20.26 8.65 -12.24
N GLU A 132 -20.65 7.59 -11.56
CA GLU A 132 -20.95 7.55 -10.13
C GLU A 132 -20.44 6.25 -9.52
N PRO A 133 -19.76 6.27 -8.36
CA PRO A 133 -19.40 5.05 -7.66
C PRO A 133 -20.62 4.24 -7.23
N LEU A 134 -20.62 2.95 -7.53
CA LEU A 134 -21.72 2.03 -7.23
C LEU A 134 -21.59 1.35 -5.85
N VAL A 135 -20.47 1.54 -5.19
CA VAL A 135 -20.19 1.07 -3.83
C VAL A 135 -19.72 2.23 -2.96
N PRO A 136 -19.89 2.17 -1.63
CA PRO A 136 -19.34 3.19 -0.75
C PRO A 136 -17.83 3.37 -0.91
N VAL A 137 -17.36 4.60 -0.96
CA VAL A 137 -15.97 4.98 -1.08
C VAL A 137 -15.61 5.94 0.04
N ASP A 138 -14.61 5.60 0.82
CA ASP A 138 -14.08 6.44 1.88
C ASP A 138 -12.61 6.78 1.61
N LEU A 139 -12.30 8.08 1.50
CA LEU A 139 -10.93 8.59 1.41
C LEU A 139 -10.51 9.09 2.79
N VAL A 140 -9.37 8.65 3.29
CA VAL A 140 -8.78 9.12 4.55
C VAL A 140 -7.51 9.88 4.25
N VAL A 141 -7.39 11.10 4.80
CA VAL A 141 -6.21 11.95 4.63
C VAL A 141 -5.20 11.64 5.73
N ASP A 142 -4.10 10.99 5.36
CA ASP A 142 -3.10 10.53 6.31
C ASP A 142 -1.67 10.47 5.76
N HIS A 143 -1.48 10.49 4.45
CA HIS A 143 -0.17 10.35 3.81
C HIS A 143 0.51 11.68 3.53
N SER A 144 -0.21 12.79 3.39
CA SER A 144 0.38 14.11 3.13
C SER A 144 1.01 14.76 4.37
N VAL A 145 0.63 14.33 5.56
CA VAL A 145 1.06 14.96 6.82
C VAL A 145 2.55 14.74 7.06
N MET A 146 3.31 15.83 7.21
CA MET A 146 4.76 15.85 7.39
C MET A 146 5.14 16.34 8.79
N ILE A 147 6.25 15.81 9.35
CA ILE A 147 6.79 16.22 10.65
C ILE A 147 7.87 17.28 10.46
N ASP A 148 7.46 18.53 10.24
CA ASP A 148 8.38 19.68 10.22
C ASP A 148 8.76 20.11 11.64
N HIS A 149 7.80 20.06 12.56
CA HIS A 149 7.99 20.41 13.97
C HIS A 149 7.91 19.15 14.83
N PHE A 150 8.83 18.98 15.77
CA PHE A 150 8.93 17.81 16.64
C PHE A 150 9.49 18.20 18.03
N GLY A 151 9.48 17.29 18.99
CA GLY A 151 10.10 17.43 20.31
C GLY A 151 9.51 18.55 21.18
N ASN A 152 8.32 19.06 20.87
CA ASN A 152 7.64 20.08 21.66
C ASN A 152 6.12 19.93 21.63
N LYS A 153 5.43 20.49 22.62
CA LYS A 153 3.96 20.36 22.78
C LYS A 153 3.14 21.04 21.68
N ARG A 154 3.72 21.96 20.91
CA ARG A 154 3.05 22.67 19.82
C ARG A 154 3.24 21.99 18.46
N ALA A 155 4.01 20.90 18.41
CA ALA A 155 4.38 20.24 17.16
C ALA A 155 3.14 19.87 16.32
N LEU A 156 2.13 19.23 16.92
CA LEU A 156 0.89 18.88 16.24
C LEU A 156 0.18 20.09 15.62
N ASP A 157 -0.02 21.16 16.38
CA ASP A 157 -0.71 22.36 15.90
C ASP A 157 0.05 23.05 14.75
N LEU A 158 1.38 23.10 14.86
CA LEU A 158 2.23 23.72 13.85
C LEU A 158 2.25 22.89 12.57
N ASN A 159 2.43 21.59 12.67
CA ASN A 159 2.41 20.69 11.52
C ASN A 159 1.04 20.69 10.83
N MET A 160 -0.06 20.69 11.60
CA MET A 160 -1.41 20.77 11.03
C MET A 160 -1.68 22.08 10.30
N LYS A 161 -1.15 23.21 10.78
CA LYS A 161 -1.26 24.48 10.06
C LYS A 161 -0.51 24.44 8.72
N LEU A 162 0.69 23.89 8.71
CA LEU A 162 1.49 23.74 7.48
C LEU A 162 0.80 22.77 6.51
N GLU A 163 0.23 21.66 7.03
CA GLU A 163 -0.52 20.70 6.24
C GLU A 163 -1.67 21.35 5.48
N PHE A 164 -2.51 22.13 6.18
CA PHE A 164 -3.64 22.81 5.55
C PHE A 164 -3.20 23.94 4.60
N GLN A 165 -2.13 24.65 4.91
CA GLN A 165 -1.58 25.68 4.04
C GLN A 165 -1.03 25.08 2.75
N ARG A 166 -0.25 23.99 2.84
CA ARG A 166 0.39 23.35 1.68
C ARG A 166 -0.60 22.63 0.77
N ASN A 167 -1.70 22.13 1.32
CA ASN A 167 -2.62 21.23 0.62
C ASN A 167 -4.03 21.82 0.42
N GLU A 168 -4.20 23.14 0.53
CA GLU A 168 -5.50 23.80 0.44
C GLU A 168 -6.22 23.45 -0.86
N GLU A 169 -5.54 23.51 -2.02
CA GLU A 169 -6.10 23.17 -3.32
C GLU A 169 -6.57 21.71 -3.42
N ARG A 170 -5.81 20.77 -2.83
CA ARG A 170 -6.21 19.35 -2.74
C ARG A 170 -7.48 19.17 -1.91
N TYR A 171 -7.59 19.91 -0.81
CA TYR A 171 -8.77 19.82 0.07
C TYR A 171 -10.00 20.47 -0.53
N GLN A 172 -9.85 21.55 -1.29
CA GLN A 172 -10.93 22.13 -2.10
C GLN A 172 -11.45 21.11 -3.11
N PHE A 173 -10.56 20.41 -3.78
CA PHE A 173 -10.90 19.35 -4.74
C PHE A 173 -11.59 18.16 -4.07
N MET A 174 -11.09 17.70 -2.93
CA MET A 174 -11.76 16.63 -2.16
C MET A 174 -13.17 17.04 -1.72
N LYS A 175 -13.37 18.27 -1.29
CA LYS A 175 -14.70 18.80 -0.95
C LYS A 175 -15.63 18.84 -2.14
N TRP A 176 -15.12 19.20 -3.33
CA TRP A 176 -15.89 19.05 -4.55
C TRP A 176 -16.33 17.60 -4.78
N GLY A 177 -15.43 16.64 -4.61
CA GLY A 177 -15.76 15.22 -4.74
C GLY A 177 -16.86 14.77 -3.78
N MET A 178 -16.83 15.23 -2.52
CA MET A 178 -17.89 14.96 -1.53
C MET A 178 -19.26 15.54 -1.92
N ASP A 179 -19.28 16.66 -2.64
CA ASP A 179 -20.51 17.31 -3.10
C ASP A 179 -21.01 16.71 -4.44
N ALA A 180 -20.09 16.35 -5.31
CA ALA A 180 -20.38 15.85 -6.65
C ALA A 180 -20.82 14.38 -6.69
N PHE A 181 -20.31 13.53 -5.80
CA PHE A 181 -20.58 12.09 -5.75
C PHE A 181 -21.32 11.70 -4.48
N ASP A 182 -22.44 10.97 -4.62
CA ASP A 182 -23.33 10.63 -3.51
C ASP A 182 -22.72 9.62 -2.53
N THR A 183 -21.81 8.77 -3.01
CA THR A 183 -21.20 7.66 -2.23
C THR A 183 -19.75 7.92 -1.83
N PHE A 184 -19.22 9.10 -2.07
CA PHE A 184 -17.84 9.46 -1.78
C PHE A 184 -17.72 10.25 -0.47
N GLY A 185 -17.01 9.69 0.50
CA GLY A 185 -16.75 10.31 1.81
C GLY A 185 -15.27 10.63 2.01
N VAL A 186 -14.99 11.67 2.80
CA VAL A 186 -13.62 12.02 3.20
C VAL A 186 -13.51 12.10 4.71
N VAL A 187 -12.51 11.42 5.28
CA VAL A 187 -12.05 11.62 6.65
C VAL A 187 -10.91 12.64 6.62
N PRO A 188 -11.09 13.83 7.18
CA PRO A 188 -10.12 14.91 7.11
C PRO A 188 -8.80 14.61 7.82
N PRO A 189 -7.74 15.40 7.56
CA PRO A 189 -6.46 15.28 8.28
C PRO A 189 -6.64 15.41 9.79
N GLY A 190 -5.82 14.67 10.54
CA GLY A 190 -5.79 14.72 12.00
C GLY A 190 -6.79 13.80 12.71
N PHE A 191 -7.47 12.89 12.01
CA PHE A 191 -8.26 11.82 12.62
C PHE A 191 -7.47 10.54 12.83
N GLY A 192 -6.65 10.16 11.87
CA GLY A 192 -5.82 8.97 11.98
C GLY A 192 -5.35 8.45 10.62
N ILE A 193 -4.64 7.33 10.67
CA ILE A 193 -4.13 6.59 9.51
C ILE A 193 -5.27 5.76 8.92
N VAL A 194 -5.36 5.70 7.58
CA VAL A 194 -6.44 5.05 6.84
C VAL A 194 -6.77 3.63 7.33
N HIS A 195 -5.75 2.80 7.58
CA HIS A 195 -5.99 1.41 7.96
C HIS A 195 -6.46 1.26 9.40
N GLN A 196 -6.00 2.11 10.31
CA GLN A 196 -6.50 2.15 11.68
C GLN A 196 -7.91 2.74 11.75
N VAL A 197 -8.17 3.82 11.01
CA VAL A 197 -9.53 4.40 10.86
C VAL A 197 -10.49 3.38 10.25
N ASN A 198 -10.03 2.61 9.25
CA ASN A 198 -10.80 1.54 8.66
C ASN A 198 -11.14 0.46 9.69
N LEU A 199 -10.14 -0.03 10.41
CA LEU A 199 -10.30 -1.06 11.44
C LEU A 199 -11.23 -0.60 12.57
N GLU A 200 -11.06 0.61 13.07
CA GLU A 200 -11.77 1.15 14.24
C GLU A 200 -13.15 1.71 13.92
N TYR A 201 -13.38 2.23 12.70
CA TYR A 201 -14.56 3.02 12.37
C TYR A 201 -15.28 2.63 11.08
N LEU A 202 -14.59 2.49 9.94
CA LEU A 202 -15.25 2.30 8.64
C LEU A 202 -15.78 0.87 8.47
N ALA A 203 -15.05 -0.15 8.92
CA ALA A 203 -15.43 -1.54 8.78
C ALA A 203 -16.68 -1.88 9.60
N ARG A 204 -17.63 -2.60 8.98
CA ARG A 204 -18.90 -3.02 9.59
C ARG A 204 -18.98 -4.52 9.84
N GLY A 205 -18.06 -5.29 9.25
CA GLY A 205 -18.04 -6.74 9.30
C GLY A 205 -19.14 -7.41 8.46
N VAL A 206 -20.36 -6.87 8.48
CA VAL A 206 -21.50 -7.32 7.66
C VAL A 206 -22.26 -6.13 7.11
N HIS A 207 -22.52 -6.14 5.83
CA HIS A 207 -23.34 -5.17 5.10
C HIS A 207 -24.73 -5.74 4.79
N LYS A 208 -25.61 -4.89 4.28
CA LYS A 208 -26.98 -5.26 3.85
C LYS A 208 -27.35 -4.47 2.60
N THR A 209 -27.96 -5.13 1.64
CA THR A 209 -28.52 -4.49 0.45
C THR A 209 -29.59 -3.47 0.83
N PRO A 210 -29.89 -2.48 -0.02
CA PRO A 210 -31.13 -1.74 0.07
C PRO A 210 -32.34 -2.68 0.14
N ALA A 211 -33.41 -2.24 0.79
CA ALA A 211 -34.61 -3.05 0.91
C ALA A 211 -35.26 -3.23 -0.47
N ALA A 212 -35.38 -4.47 -0.92
CA ALA A 212 -36.03 -4.81 -2.19
C ALA A 212 -37.21 -5.74 -1.94
N LYS A 213 -38.29 -5.59 -2.73
CA LYS A 213 -39.40 -6.55 -2.72
C LYS A 213 -38.91 -7.85 -3.36
N SER A 214 -38.98 -8.93 -2.63
CA SER A 214 -38.76 -10.26 -3.16
C SER A 214 -40.00 -10.78 -3.91
N ALA A 215 -39.82 -11.87 -4.67
CA ALA A 215 -40.91 -12.47 -5.45
C ALA A 215 -42.16 -12.91 -4.61
N ASP A 216 -41.97 -13.07 -3.31
CA ASP A 216 -43.03 -13.36 -2.32
C ASP A 216 -43.71 -12.08 -1.78
N GLY A 217 -43.39 -10.89 -2.32
CA GLY A 217 -43.96 -9.61 -1.93
C GLY A 217 -43.40 -9.03 -0.64
N LYS A 218 -42.53 -9.74 0.08
CA LYS A 218 -41.89 -9.26 1.33
C LYS A 218 -40.69 -8.37 1.02
N THR A 219 -40.65 -7.20 1.67
CA THR A 219 -39.50 -6.32 1.63
C THR A 219 -38.43 -6.85 2.59
N SER A 220 -37.28 -7.30 2.08
CA SER A 220 -36.21 -7.82 2.92
C SER A 220 -34.85 -7.35 2.43
N LYS A 221 -33.90 -7.25 3.37
CA LYS A 221 -32.50 -6.93 3.11
C LYS A 221 -31.70 -8.21 3.08
N VAL A 222 -30.79 -8.32 2.12
CA VAL A 222 -29.82 -9.43 2.05
C VAL A 222 -28.56 -8.97 2.76
N TYR A 223 -28.10 -9.77 3.72
CA TYR A 223 -26.85 -9.56 4.46
C TYR A 223 -25.71 -10.26 3.75
N TYR A 224 -24.52 -9.65 3.77
CA TYR A 224 -23.31 -10.18 3.15
C TYR A 224 -22.07 -9.67 3.92
N PRO A 225 -20.93 -10.40 3.85
CA PRO A 225 -19.73 -10.02 4.58
C PRO A 225 -19.14 -8.74 4.04
N ASP A 226 -18.52 -7.96 4.92
CA ASP A 226 -17.69 -6.84 4.53
C ASP A 226 -16.47 -7.36 3.74
N THR A 227 -16.23 -6.75 2.58
CA THR A 227 -15.10 -7.03 1.71
C THR A 227 -14.68 -5.74 1.05
N LEU A 228 -13.39 -5.56 0.81
CA LEU A 228 -12.92 -4.32 0.19
C LEU A 228 -11.67 -4.52 -0.64
N VAL A 229 -11.42 -3.55 -1.52
CA VAL A 229 -10.09 -3.22 -2.02
C VAL A 229 -9.72 -1.82 -1.59
N GLY A 230 -8.44 -1.54 -1.49
CA GLY A 230 -7.94 -0.23 -1.13
C GLY A 230 -6.76 0.17 -1.99
N THR A 231 -6.55 1.48 -2.14
CA THR A 231 -5.44 2.03 -2.92
C THR A 231 -4.13 2.06 -2.15
N ASP A 232 -4.03 1.28 -1.10
CA ASP A 232 -2.81 1.09 -0.31
C ASP A 232 -2.57 -0.40 -0.05
N SER A 233 -1.31 -0.82 -0.13
CA SER A 233 -0.93 -2.23 0.08
C SER A 233 -1.30 -2.75 1.47
N HIS A 234 -1.28 -1.89 2.51
CA HIS A 234 -1.63 -2.27 3.89
C HIS A 234 -3.15 -2.30 4.17
N THR A 235 -3.99 -2.20 3.14
CA THR A 235 -5.42 -2.52 3.23
C THR A 235 -5.66 -3.88 3.89
N THR A 236 -4.71 -4.79 3.74
CA THR A 236 -4.69 -6.12 4.37
C THR A 236 -4.79 -6.12 5.90
N MET A 237 -4.55 -4.99 6.57
CA MET A 237 -4.75 -4.87 8.01
C MET A 237 -6.17 -5.29 8.45
N ILE A 238 -7.15 -5.07 7.59
CA ILE A 238 -8.55 -5.41 7.85
C ILE A 238 -8.79 -6.92 7.95
N ASN A 239 -7.86 -7.73 7.42
CA ASN A 239 -7.97 -9.19 7.49
C ASN A 239 -7.89 -9.70 8.94
N GLY A 240 -7.33 -8.89 9.86
CA GLY A 240 -7.28 -9.19 11.29
C GLY A 240 -8.65 -9.34 11.94
N ILE A 241 -9.71 -8.70 11.42
CA ILE A 241 -11.10 -8.84 11.88
C ILE A 241 -11.93 -9.82 11.02
N GLY A 242 -11.27 -10.60 10.17
CA GLY A 242 -11.93 -11.58 9.30
C GLY A 242 -12.60 -10.99 8.05
N VAL A 243 -12.24 -9.77 7.67
CA VAL A 243 -12.69 -9.13 6.43
C VAL A 243 -11.70 -9.41 5.31
N VAL A 244 -12.17 -9.95 4.20
CA VAL A 244 -11.35 -10.15 2.99
C VAL A 244 -11.13 -8.80 2.32
N GLY A 245 -9.87 -8.42 2.21
CA GLY A 245 -9.48 -7.17 1.58
C GLY A 245 -7.99 -7.12 1.30
N TRP A 246 -7.63 -6.47 0.19
CA TRP A 246 -6.23 -6.29 -0.21
C TRP A 246 -5.98 -4.99 -0.98
N GLY A 247 -4.72 -4.65 -1.12
CA GLY A 247 -4.29 -3.50 -1.90
C GLY A 247 -4.35 -3.76 -3.40
N VAL A 248 -4.85 -2.78 -4.13
CA VAL A 248 -4.86 -2.73 -5.61
C VAL A 248 -4.29 -1.40 -6.07
N GLY A 249 -4.02 -1.27 -7.36
CA GLY A 249 -3.69 0.01 -7.96
C GLY A 249 -4.88 0.98 -7.97
N GLY A 250 -4.61 2.29 -8.05
CA GLY A 250 -5.65 3.31 -8.11
C GLY A 250 -6.62 3.08 -9.26
N ILE A 251 -6.12 2.75 -10.44
CA ILE A 251 -6.92 2.48 -11.63
C ILE A 251 -7.82 1.24 -11.50
N GLU A 252 -7.35 0.19 -10.82
CA GLU A 252 -8.17 -1.01 -10.57
C GLU A 252 -9.24 -0.73 -9.50
N ALA A 253 -8.90 0.04 -8.45
CA ALA A 253 -9.86 0.49 -7.45
C ALA A 253 -10.97 1.34 -8.08
N GLU A 254 -10.61 2.24 -8.99
CA GLU A 254 -11.54 3.09 -9.72
C GLU A 254 -12.50 2.26 -10.58
N ALA A 255 -12.01 1.27 -11.31
CA ALA A 255 -12.86 0.34 -12.05
C ALA A 255 -13.83 -0.40 -11.12
N GLY A 256 -13.34 -0.88 -9.97
CA GLY A 256 -14.15 -1.52 -8.92
C GLY A 256 -15.24 -0.60 -8.36
N MET A 257 -14.92 0.67 -8.14
CA MET A 257 -15.90 1.69 -7.74
C MET A 257 -17.01 1.84 -8.78
N LEU A 258 -16.65 1.82 -10.06
CA LEU A 258 -17.57 2.01 -11.20
C LEU A 258 -18.28 0.71 -11.63
N GLY A 259 -18.26 -0.33 -10.77
CA GLY A 259 -19.06 -1.55 -10.95
C GLY A 259 -18.41 -2.64 -11.80
N GLN A 260 -17.11 -2.57 -12.03
CA GLN A 260 -16.37 -3.71 -12.55
C GLN A 260 -16.02 -4.65 -11.39
N PRO A 261 -16.17 -5.97 -11.53
CA PRO A 261 -15.53 -6.90 -10.61
C PRO A 261 -14.00 -6.71 -10.61
N VAL A 262 -13.39 -6.98 -9.47
CA VAL A 262 -11.95 -7.17 -9.39
C VAL A 262 -11.66 -8.59 -9.87
N TYR A 263 -10.99 -8.72 -11.00
CA TYR A 263 -10.68 -10.03 -11.59
C TYR A 263 -9.32 -10.51 -11.09
N PHE A 264 -9.23 -11.77 -10.73
CA PHE A 264 -7.98 -12.40 -10.33
C PHE A 264 -8.02 -13.92 -10.58
N LEU A 265 -6.87 -14.52 -10.79
CA LEU A 265 -6.76 -15.98 -10.87
C LEU A 265 -7.00 -16.61 -9.50
N THR A 266 -7.69 -17.75 -9.49
CA THR A 266 -7.88 -18.54 -8.24
C THR A 266 -6.55 -18.74 -7.54
N PRO A 267 -6.40 -18.31 -6.27
CA PRO A 267 -5.11 -18.34 -5.59
C PRO A 267 -4.79 -19.70 -4.97
N ASP A 268 -3.53 -19.96 -4.75
CA ASP A 268 -3.11 -20.88 -3.70
C ASP A 268 -3.45 -20.30 -2.33
N VAL A 269 -3.76 -21.15 -1.36
CA VAL A 269 -4.00 -20.73 0.03
C VAL A 269 -3.05 -21.49 0.96
N VAL A 270 -2.18 -20.74 1.60
CA VAL A 270 -1.23 -21.26 2.59
C VAL A 270 -1.82 -21.14 3.99
N GLY A 271 -2.04 -22.26 4.66
CA GLY A 271 -2.37 -22.27 6.09
C GLY A 271 -1.14 -21.95 6.93
N PHE A 272 -1.27 -21.05 7.91
CA PHE A 272 -0.23 -20.76 8.88
C PHE A 272 -0.75 -21.14 10.28
N GLU A 273 -0.33 -22.30 10.76
CA GLU A 273 -0.76 -22.84 12.04
C GLU A 273 0.08 -22.29 13.18
N LEU A 274 -0.58 -21.57 14.08
CA LEU A 274 0.00 -21.04 15.31
C LEU A 274 -0.31 -21.98 16.47
N THR A 275 0.71 -22.32 17.24
CA THR A 275 0.59 -23.13 18.47
C THR A 275 1.20 -22.39 19.67
N GLY A 276 0.84 -22.81 20.88
CA GLY A 276 1.37 -22.21 22.10
C GLY A 276 0.94 -20.75 22.33
N GLN A 277 1.77 -20.00 23.05
CA GLN A 277 1.58 -18.59 23.35
C GLN A 277 2.90 -17.84 23.42
N LEU A 278 2.85 -16.51 23.20
CA LEU A 278 4.04 -15.65 23.33
C LEU A 278 4.58 -15.67 24.76
N ARG A 279 5.92 -15.64 24.86
CA ARG A 279 6.62 -15.54 26.15
C ARG A 279 6.53 -14.12 26.71
N GLU A 280 6.74 -13.99 28.01
CA GLU A 280 6.88 -12.70 28.68
C GLU A 280 7.99 -11.85 28.00
N GLY A 281 7.69 -10.56 27.79
CA GLY A 281 8.62 -9.61 27.16
C GLY A 281 8.62 -9.60 25.63
N VAL A 282 7.99 -10.59 24.99
CA VAL A 282 7.84 -10.66 23.52
C VAL A 282 6.59 -9.88 23.10
N THR A 283 6.70 -9.12 22.00
CA THR A 283 5.63 -8.28 21.48
C THR A 283 5.02 -8.82 20.19
N ALA A 284 3.82 -8.30 19.83
CA ALA A 284 3.22 -8.58 18.53
C ALA A 284 4.12 -8.16 17.36
N THR A 285 4.97 -7.15 17.56
CA THR A 285 5.95 -6.73 16.54
C THR A 285 7.00 -7.81 16.29
N ASP A 286 7.54 -8.43 17.36
CA ASP A 286 8.51 -9.53 17.22
C ASP A 286 7.88 -10.70 16.47
N LEU A 287 6.62 -11.01 16.76
CA LEU A 287 5.87 -12.06 16.07
C LEU A 287 5.69 -11.72 14.58
N VAL A 288 5.26 -10.52 14.23
CA VAL A 288 5.03 -10.18 12.81
C VAL A 288 6.34 -10.14 12.02
N LEU A 289 7.46 -9.73 12.62
CA LEU A 289 8.78 -9.80 11.96
C LEU A 289 9.20 -11.26 11.72
N THR A 290 8.94 -12.15 12.68
CA THR A 290 9.20 -13.59 12.53
C THR A 290 8.33 -14.20 11.43
N VAL A 291 7.03 -13.92 11.40
CA VAL A 291 6.09 -14.35 10.35
C VAL A 291 6.55 -13.86 8.98
N THR A 292 6.99 -12.59 8.90
CA THR A 292 7.46 -11.97 7.66
C THR A 292 8.69 -12.70 7.10
N GLU A 293 9.67 -12.97 7.94
CA GLU A 293 10.87 -13.75 7.54
C GLU A 293 10.48 -15.15 7.05
N MET A 294 9.63 -15.87 7.79
CA MET A 294 9.22 -17.25 7.46
C MET A 294 8.46 -17.29 6.11
N LEU A 295 7.45 -16.43 5.94
CA LEU A 295 6.62 -16.45 4.74
C LEU A 295 7.36 -15.96 3.49
N ARG A 296 8.35 -15.07 3.63
CA ARG A 296 9.27 -14.74 2.53
C ARG A 296 10.10 -15.96 2.08
N LYS A 297 10.61 -16.74 3.02
CA LYS A 297 11.31 -18.00 2.73
C LYS A 297 10.38 -19.01 2.03
N GLU A 298 9.10 -19.04 2.40
CA GLU A 298 8.07 -19.90 1.83
C GLU A 298 7.56 -19.45 0.44
N LYS A 299 7.99 -18.30 -0.07
CA LYS A 299 7.64 -17.76 -1.40
C LYS A 299 6.12 -17.68 -1.62
N VAL A 300 5.43 -16.95 -0.75
CA VAL A 300 3.96 -16.80 -0.77
C VAL A 300 3.47 -15.68 -1.69
N VAL A 301 4.31 -15.16 -2.59
CA VAL A 301 3.95 -14.09 -3.52
C VAL A 301 2.72 -14.49 -4.35
N GLY A 302 1.71 -13.63 -4.37
CA GLY A 302 0.46 -13.86 -5.08
C GLY A 302 -0.51 -14.86 -4.44
N LYS A 303 -0.13 -15.47 -3.31
CA LYS A 303 -0.97 -16.43 -2.58
C LYS A 303 -1.78 -15.75 -1.48
N PHE A 304 -2.83 -16.41 -1.02
CA PHE A 304 -3.51 -16.07 0.22
C PHE A 304 -2.86 -16.82 1.39
N VAL A 305 -2.79 -16.16 2.54
CA VAL A 305 -2.36 -16.79 3.80
C VAL A 305 -3.54 -16.77 4.76
N GLU A 306 -3.81 -17.89 5.43
CA GLU A 306 -4.81 -17.98 6.50
C GLU A 306 -4.18 -18.47 7.79
N PHE A 307 -4.44 -17.75 8.88
CA PHE A 307 -3.96 -18.13 10.20
C PHE A 307 -4.96 -19.06 10.89
N CYS A 308 -4.49 -20.17 11.42
CA CYS A 308 -5.27 -21.20 12.09
C CYS A 308 -4.55 -21.75 13.31
N GLY A 309 -5.13 -22.75 13.97
CA GLY A 309 -4.54 -23.39 15.13
C GLY A 309 -4.85 -22.69 16.45
N GLU A 310 -4.56 -23.35 17.54
CA GLU A 310 -4.91 -22.92 18.91
C GLU A 310 -4.20 -21.64 19.34
N GLY A 311 -2.94 -21.44 18.92
CA GLY A 311 -2.17 -20.23 19.21
C GLY A 311 -2.82 -18.97 18.68
N THR A 312 -3.61 -19.06 17.59
CA THR A 312 -4.39 -17.93 17.06
C THR A 312 -5.38 -17.37 18.08
N ARG A 313 -5.96 -18.23 18.93
CA ARG A 313 -6.91 -17.81 19.99
C ARG A 313 -6.25 -17.02 21.11
N THR A 314 -4.95 -17.18 21.31
CA THR A 314 -4.19 -16.46 22.35
C THR A 314 -3.90 -15.02 21.97
N LEU A 315 -3.91 -14.71 20.66
CA LEU A 315 -3.65 -13.38 20.14
C LEU A 315 -4.88 -12.49 20.27
N SER A 316 -4.66 -11.26 20.77
CA SER A 316 -5.67 -10.21 20.73
C SER A 316 -5.99 -9.82 19.29
N LEU A 317 -7.13 -9.18 19.04
CA LEU A 317 -7.43 -8.73 17.69
C LEU A 317 -6.43 -7.69 17.14
N PRO A 318 -5.95 -6.71 17.93
CA PRO A 318 -4.87 -5.83 17.47
C PRO A 318 -3.58 -6.57 17.09
N ASP A 319 -3.21 -7.67 17.76
CA ASP A 319 -2.05 -8.50 17.38
C ASP A 319 -2.27 -9.11 16.00
N ARG A 320 -3.46 -9.68 15.76
CA ARG A 320 -3.85 -10.24 14.45
C ARG A 320 -3.82 -9.18 13.35
N ALA A 321 -4.31 -7.98 13.63
CA ALA A 321 -4.29 -6.85 12.69
C ALA A 321 -2.86 -6.41 12.36
N THR A 322 -1.95 -6.42 13.35
CA THR A 322 -0.52 -6.14 13.14
C THR A 322 0.11 -7.14 12.16
N ILE A 323 -0.19 -8.43 12.31
CA ILE A 323 0.31 -9.49 11.41
C ILE A 323 -0.30 -9.36 10.01
N ALA A 324 -1.61 -9.17 9.93
CA ALA A 324 -2.33 -9.00 8.67
C ALA A 324 -1.86 -7.76 7.90
N ASN A 325 -1.52 -6.67 8.59
CA ASN A 325 -1.00 -5.44 8.01
C ASN A 325 0.25 -5.68 7.14
N MET A 326 1.17 -6.53 7.60
CA MET A 326 2.42 -6.80 6.90
C MET A 326 2.32 -7.88 5.80
N ALA A 327 1.13 -8.21 5.32
CA ALA A 327 0.97 -9.15 4.20
C ALA A 327 1.79 -8.74 2.95
N PRO A 328 1.85 -7.46 2.56
CA PRO A 328 2.71 -7.04 1.45
C PRO A 328 4.21 -7.30 1.72
N GLU A 329 4.66 -7.14 2.96
CA GLU A 329 6.06 -7.33 3.33
C GLU A 329 6.45 -8.80 3.31
N TYR A 330 5.58 -9.72 3.70
CA TYR A 330 5.86 -11.15 3.49
C TYR A 330 5.48 -11.68 2.09
N GLY A 331 4.87 -10.83 1.25
CA GLY A 331 4.62 -11.08 -0.17
C GLY A 331 3.25 -11.68 -0.50
N ALA A 332 2.40 -11.93 0.48
CA ALA A 332 1.07 -12.48 0.24
C ALA A 332 0.08 -11.40 -0.25
N THR A 333 -0.95 -11.83 -0.96
CA THR A 333 -2.05 -10.94 -1.35
C THR A 333 -2.84 -10.49 -0.12
N MET A 334 -3.02 -11.39 0.86
CA MET A 334 -3.64 -11.09 2.17
C MET A 334 -3.20 -12.11 3.23
N GLY A 335 -3.42 -11.76 4.51
CA GLY A 335 -3.21 -12.64 5.66
C GLY A 335 -4.45 -12.66 6.55
N LEU A 336 -5.37 -13.59 6.30
CA LEU A 336 -6.68 -13.62 6.93
C LEU A 336 -6.67 -14.32 8.28
N PHE A 337 -7.26 -13.68 9.26
CA PHE A 337 -7.60 -14.29 10.55
C PHE A 337 -9.08 -14.66 10.59
N PRO A 338 -9.43 -15.76 11.24
CA PRO A 338 -10.82 -16.17 11.39
C PRO A 338 -11.60 -15.24 12.32
N VAL A 339 -12.91 -15.17 12.12
CA VAL A 339 -13.86 -14.47 12.99
C VAL A 339 -14.16 -15.33 14.21
N ASP A 340 -13.95 -14.80 15.41
CA ASP A 340 -14.21 -15.47 16.68
C ASP A 340 -14.68 -14.48 17.77
N GLU A 341 -14.69 -14.94 19.02
CA GLU A 341 -15.06 -14.16 20.19
C GLU A 341 -14.20 -12.89 20.35
N LYS A 342 -12.89 -12.95 19.95
CA LYS A 342 -12.00 -11.78 19.99
C LYS A 342 -12.44 -10.69 19.01
N THR A 343 -13.03 -11.06 17.87
CA THR A 343 -13.62 -10.09 16.94
C THR A 343 -14.84 -9.41 17.54
N ILE A 344 -15.70 -10.17 18.21
CA ILE A 344 -16.88 -9.64 18.93
C ILE A 344 -16.45 -8.68 20.06
N GLU A 345 -15.47 -9.07 20.85
CA GLU A 345 -14.89 -8.26 21.92
C GLU A 345 -14.35 -6.93 21.39
N TYR A 346 -13.61 -6.98 20.27
CA TYR A 346 -13.09 -5.79 19.61
C TYR A 346 -14.18 -4.84 19.09
N PHE A 347 -15.24 -5.38 18.49
CA PHE A 347 -16.37 -4.57 18.04
C PHE A 347 -17.11 -3.87 19.18
N HIS A 348 -17.26 -4.54 20.31
CA HIS A 348 -17.75 -3.90 21.54
C HIS A 348 -16.82 -2.78 22.01
N GLY A 349 -15.53 -3.07 22.10
CA GLY A 349 -14.49 -2.13 22.56
C GLY A 349 -14.34 -0.90 21.68
N THR A 350 -14.57 -1.03 20.36
CA THR A 350 -14.49 0.06 19.37
C THR A 350 -15.85 0.73 19.10
N GLY A 351 -16.90 0.32 19.84
CA GLY A 351 -18.16 1.08 19.89
C GLY A 351 -19.14 0.79 18.76
N ARG A 352 -19.04 -0.35 18.05
CA ARG A 352 -20.11 -0.83 17.17
C ARG A 352 -21.40 -1.03 17.96
N THR A 353 -22.52 -0.82 17.31
CA THR A 353 -23.82 -0.97 17.97
C THR A 353 -24.13 -2.43 18.26
N LYS A 354 -24.93 -2.69 19.31
CA LYS A 354 -25.39 -4.03 19.66
C LYS A 354 -26.03 -4.74 18.44
N ALA A 355 -26.83 -4.03 17.66
CA ALA A 355 -27.51 -4.58 16.49
C ALA A 355 -26.55 -4.97 15.37
N GLU A 356 -25.46 -4.22 15.16
CA GLU A 356 -24.40 -4.56 14.20
C GLU A 356 -23.67 -5.83 14.65
N ILE A 357 -23.29 -5.89 15.91
CA ILE A 357 -22.55 -7.03 16.49
C ILE A 357 -23.38 -8.30 16.45
N GLU A 358 -24.66 -8.25 16.86
CA GLU A 358 -25.58 -9.39 16.80
C GLU A 358 -25.78 -9.89 15.36
N ALA A 359 -25.90 -8.98 14.38
CA ALA A 359 -26.05 -9.35 12.98
C ALA A 359 -24.78 -10.01 12.46
N PHE A 360 -23.60 -9.48 12.81
CA PHE A 360 -22.31 -10.02 12.42
C PHE A 360 -22.12 -11.45 12.96
N GLU A 361 -22.29 -11.63 14.27
CA GLU A 361 -22.14 -12.94 14.92
C GLU A 361 -23.10 -13.97 14.34
N ALA A 362 -24.39 -13.61 14.22
CA ALA A 362 -25.42 -14.48 13.69
C ALA A 362 -25.17 -14.87 12.22
N TYR A 363 -24.70 -13.92 11.41
CA TYR A 363 -24.35 -14.16 10.01
C TYR A 363 -23.21 -15.18 9.88
N PHE A 364 -22.07 -14.94 10.56
CA PHE A 364 -20.91 -15.83 10.46
C PHE A 364 -21.20 -17.23 11.05
N LYS A 365 -22.00 -17.32 12.11
CA LYS A 365 -22.50 -18.62 12.63
C LYS A 365 -23.40 -19.33 11.63
N ALA A 366 -24.31 -18.60 10.96
CA ALA A 366 -25.18 -19.17 9.93
C ALA A 366 -24.41 -19.64 8.69
N GLN A 367 -23.28 -18.99 8.33
CA GLN A 367 -22.36 -19.40 7.27
C GLN A 367 -21.40 -20.52 7.69
N LYS A 368 -21.38 -20.94 8.96
CA LYS A 368 -20.40 -21.86 9.54
C LYS A 368 -18.95 -21.39 9.33
N MET A 369 -18.71 -20.08 9.53
CA MET A 369 -17.40 -19.45 9.44
C MET A 369 -17.01 -18.71 10.75
N PHE A 370 -17.67 -19.04 11.86
CA PHE A 370 -17.37 -18.49 13.17
C PHE A 370 -16.52 -19.46 14.01
N GLY A 371 -15.41 -19.00 14.54
CA GLY A 371 -14.43 -19.75 15.31
C GLY A 371 -13.13 -20.01 14.54
N VAL A 372 -12.06 -20.24 15.29
CA VAL A 372 -10.73 -20.57 14.74
C VAL A 372 -10.74 -22.03 14.29
N PRO A 373 -10.55 -22.35 12.99
CA PRO A 373 -10.50 -23.70 12.49
C PRO A 373 -9.22 -24.41 12.94
N ALA A 374 -9.30 -25.75 13.14
CA ALA A 374 -8.10 -26.57 13.18
C ALA A 374 -7.54 -26.72 11.75
N ALA A 375 -6.21 -26.84 11.63
CA ALA A 375 -5.57 -27.00 10.33
C ALA A 375 -6.11 -28.22 9.53
N ALA A 376 -6.49 -29.30 10.23
CA ALA A 376 -7.02 -30.52 9.63
C ALA A 376 -8.44 -30.36 9.07
N ASP A 377 -9.19 -29.30 9.44
CA ASP A 377 -10.56 -29.07 8.99
C ASP A 377 -10.63 -28.40 7.62
N ILE A 378 -9.52 -27.85 7.15
CA ILE A 378 -9.42 -27.03 5.93
C ILE A 378 -8.42 -27.65 4.96
N ASP A 379 -8.76 -27.59 3.68
CA ASP A 379 -7.88 -28.07 2.60
C ASP A 379 -6.98 -26.89 2.15
N TYR A 380 -5.80 -26.77 2.76
CA TYR A 380 -4.79 -25.79 2.36
C TYR A 380 -3.88 -26.31 1.25
N THR A 381 -3.39 -25.44 0.39
CA THR A 381 -2.35 -25.78 -0.62
C THR A 381 -1.06 -26.23 0.08
N ARG A 382 -0.71 -25.55 1.18
CA ARG A 382 0.45 -25.85 2.02
C ARG A 382 0.16 -25.42 3.46
N LEU A 383 0.82 -26.07 4.41
CA LEU A 383 0.74 -25.74 5.83
C LEU A 383 2.13 -25.39 6.37
N VAL A 384 2.24 -24.19 6.94
CA VAL A 384 3.42 -23.70 7.68
C VAL A 384 3.06 -23.66 9.16
N ARG A 385 4.02 -23.92 10.05
CA ARG A 385 3.80 -23.99 11.51
C ARG A 385 4.76 -23.09 12.27
N LEU A 386 4.26 -22.45 13.30
CA LEU A 386 5.05 -21.66 14.24
C LEU A 386 4.54 -21.89 15.67
N ASP A 387 5.46 -22.33 16.54
CA ASP A 387 5.24 -22.30 17.98
C ASP A 387 5.56 -20.88 18.49
N LEU A 388 4.55 -20.19 19.01
CA LEU A 388 4.66 -18.84 19.54
C LEU A 388 5.70 -18.71 20.66
N ALA A 389 5.96 -19.78 21.41
CA ALA A 389 6.98 -19.78 22.45
C ALA A 389 8.43 -19.63 21.90
N THR A 390 8.66 -19.88 20.60
CA THR A 390 9.98 -19.73 19.97
C THR A 390 10.29 -18.31 19.50
N VAL A 391 9.31 -17.43 19.46
CA VAL A 391 9.49 -16.03 19.02
C VAL A 391 10.40 -15.29 19.99
N ALA A 392 11.38 -14.57 19.47
CA ALA A 392 12.33 -13.78 20.25
C ALA A 392 12.23 -12.27 19.91
N PRO A 393 12.56 -11.38 20.88
CA PRO A 393 12.65 -9.94 20.61
C PRO A 393 13.57 -9.66 19.42
N SER A 394 13.11 -8.84 18.49
CA SER A 394 13.77 -8.68 17.20
C SER A 394 13.60 -7.28 16.61
N LEU A 395 14.51 -6.93 15.70
CA LEU A 395 14.36 -5.85 14.75
C LEU A 395 14.39 -6.43 13.33
N SER A 396 14.01 -5.65 12.32
CA SER A 396 14.28 -5.99 10.93
C SER A 396 14.99 -4.86 10.23
N GLY A 397 16.05 -5.18 9.50
CA GLY A 397 16.88 -4.20 8.80
C GLY A 397 18.27 -4.74 8.46
N PRO A 398 19.13 -3.86 7.94
CA PRO A 398 18.98 -2.39 7.81
C PRO A 398 18.25 -1.89 6.56
N LYS A 399 17.81 -2.77 5.65
CA LYS A 399 17.29 -2.34 4.34
C LYS A 399 15.95 -2.96 3.94
N ARG A 400 15.53 -4.09 4.54
CA ARG A 400 14.30 -4.81 4.14
C ARG A 400 13.52 -5.32 5.33
N PRO A 401 12.17 -5.39 5.27
CA PRO A 401 11.33 -5.85 6.37
C PRO A 401 11.54 -7.33 6.76
N GLN A 402 11.95 -8.16 5.83
CA GLN A 402 12.20 -9.60 6.05
C GLN A 402 13.60 -9.92 6.63
N ASP A 403 14.49 -8.93 6.69
CA ASP A 403 15.84 -9.11 7.24
C ASP A 403 15.78 -9.02 8.78
N ARG A 404 15.13 -10.02 9.41
CA ARG A 404 14.98 -10.09 10.87
C ARG A 404 16.31 -10.39 11.57
N ILE A 405 16.55 -9.67 12.65
CA ILE A 405 17.73 -9.79 13.49
C ILE A 405 17.24 -9.89 14.94
N GLU A 406 17.66 -10.91 15.68
CA GLU A 406 17.38 -10.97 17.11
C GLU A 406 18.07 -9.83 17.86
N LEU A 407 17.42 -9.31 18.91
CA LEU A 407 17.87 -8.09 19.59
C LEU A 407 19.33 -8.16 20.06
N GLY A 408 19.80 -9.33 20.53
CA GLY A 408 21.20 -9.52 20.96
C GLY A 408 22.22 -9.50 19.81
N ASP A 409 21.78 -9.70 18.58
CA ASP A 409 22.65 -9.78 17.41
C ASP A 409 22.71 -8.47 16.61
N VAL A 410 21.93 -7.46 16.95
CA VAL A 410 21.81 -6.21 16.17
C VAL A 410 23.18 -5.53 16.01
N LYS A 411 23.93 -5.37 17.09
CA LYS A 411 25.29 -4.78 17.09
C LYS A 411 26.26 -5.53 16.19
N SER A 412 26.35 -6.85 16.35
CA SER A 412 27.27 -7.69 15.58
C SER A 412 26.92 -7.71 14.10
N LYS A 413 25.62 -7.82 13.79
CA LYS A 413 25.10 -7.82 12.41
C LYS A 413 25.32 -6.48 11.71
N PHE A 414 25.06 -5.36 12.39
CA PHE A 414 25.35 -4.03 11.84
C PHE A 414 26.84 -3.87 11.53
N SER A 415 27.72 -4.24 12.48
CA SER A 415 29.17 -4.17 12.29
C SER A 415 29.63 -5.01 11.10
N GLN A 416 29.10 -6.22 10.92
CA GLN A 416 29.36 -7.08 9.77
C GLN A 416 28.94 -6.42 8.46
N LEU A 417 27.70 -5.93 8.38
CA LEU A 417 27.13 -5.30 7.18
C LEU A 417 27.81 -3.98 6.84
N TYR A 418 28.33 -3.27 7.84
CA TYR A 418 29.06 -2.01 7.62
C TYR A 418 30.21 -2.15 6.64
N SER A 419 30.98 -3.24 6.76
CA SER A 419 32.13 -3.51 5.91
C SER A 419 31.86 -4.48 4.75
N ALA A 420 30.74 -5.21 4.78
CA ALA A 420 30.36 -6.12 3.72
C ALA A 420 30.11 -5.38 2.40
N GLY A 421 30.35 -6.04 1.28
CA GLY A 421 30.10 -5.50 -0.04
C GLY A 421 28.62 -5.33 -0.35
N ALA A 422 28.31 -4.55 -1.37
CA ALA A 422 26.93 -4.30 -1.80
C ALA A 422 26.21 -5.59 -2.25
N ALA A 423 26.93 -6.56 -2.81
CA ALA A 423 26.39 -7.88 -3.19
C ALA A 423 25.86 -8.66 -1.96
N ASP A 424 26.44 -8.44 -0.79
CA ASP A 424 26.03 -9.03 0.47
C ASP A 424 25.07 -8.13 1.28
N ASN A 425 24.43 -7.19 0.61
CA ASN A 425 23.52 -6.20 1.21
C ASN A 425 24.23 -5.24 2.21
N GLY A 426 25.53 -5.15 2.15
CA GLY A 426 26.36 -4.32 3.01
C GLY A 426 26.50 -2.87 2.57
N PHE A 427 27.29 -2.09 3.31
CA PHE A 427 27.51 -0.67 3.07
C PHE A 427 28.88 -0.36 2.44
N ASN A 428 29.73 -1.37 2.26
CA ASN A 428 31.06 -1.26 1.64
C ASN A 428 31.94 -0.17 2.24
N GLN A 429 31.97 -0.06 3.57
CA GLN A 429 32.72 0.96 4.30
C GLN A 429 33.95 0.34 4.99
N PRO A 430 35.06 1.08 5.12
CA PRO A 430 36.23 0.61 5.84
C PRO A 430 35.93 0.36 7.33
N ALA A 431 36.25 -0.83 7.84
CA ALA A 431 35.89 -1.27 9.21
C ALA A 431 36.44 -0.33 10.31
N GLU A 432 37.62 0.27 10.08
CA GLU A 432 38.26 1.20 11.00
C GLU A 432 37.48 2.50 11.18
N LYS A 433 36.61 2.86 10.22
CA LYS A 433 35.78 4.06 10.32
C LYS A 433 34.52 3.86 11.19
N LEU A 434 34.14 2.64 11.51
CA LEU A 434 32.89 2.35 12.23
C LEU A 434 32.75 3.18 13.52
N MET A 435 33.81 3.28 14.31
CA MET A 435 33.81 3.96 15.62
C MET A 435 34.32 5.42 15.55
N MET A 436 34.69 5.92 14.37
CA MET A 436 35.15 7.32 14.22
C MET A 436 34.02 8.31 14.48
N GLY A 437 34.32 9.33 15.27
CA GLY A 437 33.42 10.44 15.57
C GLY A 437 33.61 11.64 14.66
N PHE A 438 32.52 12.25 14.21
CA PHE A 438 32.50 13.45 13.37
C PHE A 438 31.67 14.51 14.07
N LYS A 439 32.20 15.70 14.20
CA LYS A 439 31.54 16.79 14.91
C LYS A 439 30.77 17.70 13.96
N THR A 440 29.52 17.99 14.32
CA THR A 440 28.73 19.05 13.68
C THR A 440 29.27 20.45 14.06
N SER A 441 28.86 21.48 13.34
CA SER A 441 29.27 22.86 13.62
C SER A 441 28.79 23.36 15.00
N ASP A 442 27.69 22.80 15.52
CA ASP A 442 27.14 23.05 16.86
C ASP A 442 27.73 22.14 17.97
N GLY A 443 28.73 21.30 17.61
CA GLY A 443 29.50 20.48 18.55
C GLY A 443 28.92 19.14 18.92
N ILE A 444 27.87 18.68 18.24
CA ILE A 444 27.34 17.31 18.40
C ILE A 444 28.26 16.34 17.68
N GLU A 445 28.65 15.25 18.36
CA GLU A 445 29.45 14.19 17.76
C GLU A 445 28.52 13.10 17.18
N ILE A 446 28.71 12.74 15.90
CA ILE A 446 27.97 11.71 15.17
C ILE A 446 28.94 10.61 14.76
N ARG A 447 28.49 9.35 14.87
CA ARG A 447 29.24 8.14 14.48
C ARG A 447 28.42 7.26 13.56
N ASN A 448 29.08 6.35 12.87
CA ASN A 448 28.36 5.30 12.12
C ASN A 448 27.54 4.44 13.10
N GLY A 449 26.31 4.10 12.70
CA GLY A 449 25.34 3.40 13.55
C GLY A 449 24.57 4.28 14.51
N ASP A 450 24.83 5.61 14.58
CA ASP A 450 24.02 6.49 15.42
C ASP A 450 22.59 6.61 14.87
N VAL A 451 21.64 6.59 15.78
CA VAL A 451 20.20 6.72 15.48
C VAL A 451 19.88 8.20 15.37
N LEU A 452 19.59 8.66 14.17
CA LEU A 452 19.23 10.08 13.95
C LEU A 452 17.73 10.31 13.92
N ILE A 453 16.93 9.28 13.61
CA ILE A 453 15.46 9.30 13.67
C ILE A 453 14.96 8.13 14.51
N ALA A 454 14.17 8.42 15.53
CA ALA A 454 13.44 7.43 16.32
C ALA A 454 11.95 7.79 16.29
N ALA A 455 11.14 6.97 15.61
CA ALA A 455 9.74 7.30 15.34
C ALA A 455 8.77 6.20 15.78
N ILE A 456 7.84 6.54 16.67
CA ILE A 456 6.65 5.73 16.92
C ILE A 456 5.60 6.17 15.90
N THR A 457 5.35 5.36 14.88
CA THR A 457 4.62 5.71 13.67
C THR A 457 3.93 4.51 13.05
N SER A 458 3.13 4.74 12.01
CA SER A 458 2.48 3.73 11.16
C SER A 458 1.31 2.99 11.80
N CYS A 459 0.41 2.52 10.93
CA CYS A 459 -0.75 1.70 11.31
C CYS A 459 -0.37 0.34 11.93
N THR A 460 0.76 -0.24 11.55
CA THR A 460 1.17 -1.59 11.97
C THR A 460 1.18 -1.74 13.48
N ASN A 461 1.86 -0.84 14.17
CA ASN A 461 2.06 -0.91 15.61
C ASN A 461 1.15 0.05 16.40
N THR A 462 0.81 1.23 15.87
CA THR A 462 0.03 2.22 16.63
C THR A 462 -1.44 1.82 16.80
N SER A 463 -1.93 0.88 16.01
CA SER A 463 -3.25 0.25 16.17
C SER A 463 -3.31 -0.77 17.33
N ASN A 464 -2.15 -1.15 17.86
CA ASN A 464 -2.04 -2.12 18.94
C ASN A 464 -1.82 -1.41 20.28
N PRO A 465 -2.85 -1.32 21.13
CA PRO A 465 -2.73 -0.66 22.43
C PRO A 465 -1.67 -1.30 23.35
N GLY A 466 -1.47 -2.62 23.25
CA GLY A 466 -0.51 -3.35 24.07
C GLY A 466 0.90 -2.80 23.92
N VAL A 467 1.39 -2.66 22.68
CA VAL A 467 2.75 -2.17 22.43
C VAL A 467 2.88 -0.67 22.68
N LEU A 468 1.82 0.12 22.50
CA LEU A 468 1.84 1.56 22.80
C LEU A 468 1.86 1.84 24.32
N LEU A 469 1.06 1.10 25.09
CA LEU A 469 1.10 1.16 26.55
C LEU A 469 2.45 0.66 27.09
N ALA A 470 3.03 -0.38 26.47
CA ALA A 470 4.38 -0.84 26.80
C ALA A 470 5.44 0.23 26.53
N ALA A 471 5.37 0.94 25.40
CA ALA A 471 6.27 2.06 25.11
C ALA A 471 6.13 3.20 26.14
N GLY A 472 4.90 3.54 26.51
CA GLY A 472 4.63 4.55 27.54
C GLY A 472 5.14 4.16 28.93
N LEU A 473 4.96 2.89 29.32
CA LEU A 473 5.49 2.34 30.59
C LEU A 473 7.01 2.33 30.61
N LEU A 474 7.65 1.91 29.49
CA LEU A 474 9.11 1.94 29.35
C LEU A 474 9.62 3.39 29.47
N ALA A 475 8.97 4.34 28.79
CA ALA A 475 9.31 5.76 28.90
C ALA A 475 9.17 6.29 30.34
N LYS A 476 8.13 5.87 31.08
CA LYS A 476 7.95 6.21 32.48
C LYS A 476 9.11 5.69 33.32
N LYS A 477 9.41 4.41 33.28
CA LYS A 477 10.49 3.79 34.03
C LYS A 477 11.86 4.41 33.66
N ALA A 478 12.08 4.70 32.37
CA ALA A 478 13.31 5.35 31.90
C ALA A 478 13.49 6.78 32.49
N VAL A 479 12.44 7.59 32.45
CA VAL A 479 12.45 8.96 33.02
C VAL A 479 12.65 8.93 34.52
N GLU A 480 11.98 8.01 35.22
CA GLU A 480 12.12 7.81 36.67
C GLU A 480 13.54 7.35 37.04
N ALA A 481 14.20 6.57 36.19
CA ALA A 481 15.61 6.18 36.32
C ALA A 481 16.60 7.30 35.95
N GLY A 482 16.11 8.45 35.42
CA GLY A 482 16.94 9.58 35.02
C GLY A 482 17.55 9.52 33.64
N LEU A 483 17.09 8.58 32.78
CA LEU A 483 17.54 8.46 31.39
C LEU A 483 17.00 9.60 30.53
N LYS A 484 17.76 9.93 29.47
CA LYS A 484 17.40 10.96 28.47
C LYS A 484 17.73 10.47 27.07
N VAL A 485 17.01 10.96 26.10
CA VAL A 485 17.32 10.76 24.67
C VAL A 485 18.54 11.58 24.30
N LYS A 486 19.35 11.04 23.37
CA LYS A 486 20.55 11.75 22.86
C LYS A 486 20.16 12.94 22.00
N LYS A 487 20.97 14.00 22.03
CA LYS A 487 20.69 15.27 21.33
C LYS A 487 20.61 15.15 19.81
N HIS A 488 21.30 14.19 19.21
CA HIS A 488 21.29 13.96 17.78
C HIS A 488 20.06 13.18 17.29
N VAL A 489 19.20 12.69 18.20
CA VAL A 489 18.05 11.87 17.83
C VAL A 489 16.79 12.72 17.67
N LYS A 490 16.25 12.78 16.47
CA LYS A 490 14.93 13.34 16.18
C LYS A 490 13.86 12.33 16.59
N THR A 491 13.10 12.64 17.65
CA THR A 491 12.02 11.78 18.14
C THR A 491 10.65 12.29 17.70
N SER A 492 9.73 11.38 17.42
CA SER A 492 8.34 11.72 17.09
C SER A 492 7.37 10.63 17.49
N LEU A 493 6.14 11.06 17.85
CA LEU A 493 4.98 10.20 18.04
C LEU A 493 3.91 10.61 17.02
N ALA A 494 3.59 9.73 16.08
CA ALA A 494 2.52 9.92 15.13
C ALA A 494 1.51 8.78 15.28
N PRO A 495 0.53 8.91 16.18
CA PRO A 495 -0.46 7.88 16.44
C PRO A 495 -1.35 7.59 15.24
N GLY A 496 -1.82 6.36 15.13
CA GLY A 496 -2.72 5.93 14.06
C GLY A 496 -4.16 6.42 14.23
N SER A 497 -4.54 6.92 15.42
CA SER A 497 -5.81 7.62 15.63
C SER A 497 -5.75 8.49 16.88
N ARG A 498 -6.71 9.40 17.04
CA ARG A 498 -6.86 10.23 18.24
C ARG A 498 -7.10 9.40 19.51
N ILE A 499 -7.63 8.20 19.37
CA ILE A 499 -7.88 7.27 20.48
C ILE A 499 -6.58 6.90 21.19
N VAL A 500 -5.49 6.75 20.44
CA VAL A 500 -4.16 6.43 20.99
C VAL A 500 -3.70 7.53 21.96
N THR A 501 -3.80 8.77 21.56
CA THR A 501 -3.47 9.91 22.43
C THR A 501 -4.35 9.92 23.68
N GLU A 502 -5.66 9.73 23.50
CA GLU A 502 -6.64 9.74 24.61
C GLU A 502 -6.33 8.66 25.66
N TYR A 503 -6.02 7.43 25.26
CA TYR A 503 -5.73 6.39 26.25
C TYR A 503 -4.34 6.55 26.88
N LEU A 504 -3.34 7.04 26.16
CA LEU A 504 -2.03 7.35 26.73
C LEU A 504 -2.11 8.49 27.77
N GLU A 505 -2.95 9.50 27.51
CA GLU A 505 -3.25 10.56 28.48
C GLU A 505 -3.94 10.01 29.73
N LYS A 506 -5.04 9.25 29.55
CA LYS A 506 -5.80 8.66 30.65
C LYS A 506 -4.99 7.65 31.47
N ALA A 507 -4.08 6.94 30.86
CA ALA A 507 -3.13 6.05 31.54
C ALA A 507 -1.98 6.82 32.24
N GLY A 508 -1.88 8.15 32.04
CA GLY A 508 -0.82 9.00 32.62
C GLY A 508 0.57 8.75 32.00
N LEU A 509 0.63 8.18 30.79
CA LEU A 509 1.88 7.80 30.13
C LEU A 509 2.39 8.82 29.13
N LEU A 510 1.50 9.59 28.49
CA LEU A 510 1.88 10.59 27.48
C LEU A 510 2.91 11.59 27.99
N PRO A 511 2.82 12.14 29.22
CA PRO A 511 3.81 13.08 29.74
C PRO A 511 5.24 12.52 29.85
N TYR A 512 5.39 11.21 30.02
CA TYR A 512 6.71 10.55 30.06
C TYR A 512 7.30 10.37 28.66
N LEU A 513 6.49 10.03 27.68
CA LEU A 513 6.89 10.02 26.28
C LEU A 513 7.33 11.42 25.84
N GLU A 514 6.57 12.46 26.18
CA GLU A 514 6.91 13.86 25.87
C GLU A 514 8.23 14.31 26.53
N LYS A 515 8.52 13.86 27.76
CA LYS A 515 9.81 14.14 28.42
C LYS A 515 11.01 13.55 27.68
N LEU A 516 10.80 12.47 26.93
CA LEU A 516 11.79 11.85 26.05
C LEU A 516 11.75 12.41 24.61
N GLY A 517 10.96 13.47 24.38
CA GLY A 517 10.84 14.12 23.06
C GLY A 517 9.83 13.47 22.13
N PHE A 518 9.16 12.38 22.52
CA PHE A 518 8.08 11.75 21.76
C PHE A 518 6.77 12.51 21.92
N ASN A 519 6.77 13.77 21.49
CA ASN A 519 5.55 14.57 21.44
C ASN A 519 4.69 14.12 20.26
N VAL A 520 3.37 14.24 20.41
CA VAL A 520 2.45 14.02 19.29
C VAL A 520 2.73 15.06 18.22
N ALA A 521 3.20 14.63 17.07
CA ALA A 521 3.59 15.49 15.97
C ALA A 521 2.56 15.51 14.84
N ALA A 522 1.83 14.40 14.66
CA ALA A 522 0.82 14.25 13.62
C ALA A 522 -0.09 13.04 13.91
N TYR A 523 -1.21 12.96 13.20
CA TYR A 523 -1.99 11.73 13.03
C TYR A 523 -1.91 11.34 11.55
N GLY A 524 -1.00 10.44 11.20
CA GLY A 524 -0.74 10.09 9.81
C GLY A 524 0.39 9.08 9.66
N CYS A 525 0.61 8.63 8.46
CA CYS A 525 1.65 7.62 8.13
C CYS A 525 3.08 8.15 8.29
N THR A 526 3.26 9.43 8.12
CA THR A 526 4.46 10.26 8.40
C THR A 526 5.80 9.59 8.08
N THR A 527 6.61 9.28 9.09
CA THR A 527 7.98 8.74 8.93
C THR A 527 8.03 7.48 8.05
N CYS A 528 7.06 6.60 8.16
CA CYS A 528 7.02 5.35 7.38
C CYS A 528 6.86 5.56 5.86
N ILE A 529 6.29 6.70 5.42
CA ILE A 529 6.12 7.08 4.01
C ILE A 529 7.18 8.09 3.52
N GLY A 530 8.16 8.44 4.34
CA GLY A 530 9.18 9.42 3.99
C GLY A 530 8.83 10.86 4.36
N ASN A 531 7.83 11.05 5.22
CA ASN A 531 7.41 12.36 5.74
C ASN A 531 7.92 12.60 7.17
N ALA A 532 9.12 12.08 7.49
CA ALA A 532 9.78 12.34 8.76
C ALA A 532 10.13 13.82 8.96
N GLY A 533 10.12 14.63 7.89
CA GLY A 533 10.72 15.94 7.85
C GLY A 533 12.25 15.85 7.82
N ASP A 534 12.90 16.97 7.57
CA ASP A 534 14.35 17.02 7.44
C ASP A 534 15.07 16.87 8.80
N LEU A 535 16.32 16.48 8.75
CA LEU A 535 17.27 16.60 9.85
C LEU A 535 17.78 18.05 9.91
N THR A 536 18.47 18.42 11.00
CA THR A 536 19.07 19.77 11.06
C THR A 536 20.14 19.94 9.97
N PRO A 537 20.36 21.15 9.45
CA PRO A 537 21.39 21.41 8.43
C PRO A 537 22.77 20.91 8.85
N GLU A 538 23.16 21.10 10.11
CA GLU A 538 24.45 20.70 10.67
C GLU A 538 24.62 19.17 10.65
N ILE A 539 23.57 18.41 10.96
CA ILE A 539 23.58 16.94 10.90
C ILE A 539 23.66 16.50 9.44
N ASN A 540 22.84 17.08 8.56
CA ASN A 540 22.84 16.74 7.13
C ASN A 540 24.23 16.98 6.49
N GLU A 541 24.88 18.09 6.81
CA GLU A 541 26.23 18.42 6.31
C GLU A 541 27.25 17.34 6.70
N VAL A 542 27.27 16.96 7.97
CA VAL A 542 28.22 15.96 8.48
C VAL A 542 27.99 14.58 7.90
N ILE A 543 26.73 14.09 7.88
CA ILE A 543 26.44 12.74 7.39
C ILE A 543 26.66 12.60 5.88
N THR A 544 26.40 13.65 5.09
CA THR A 544 26.65 13.63 3.65
C THR A 544 28.12 13.88 3.30
N GLY A 545 28.76 14.85 3.97
CA GLY A 545 30.17 15.20 3.73
C GLY A 545 31.15 14.12 4.13
N SER A 546 30.82 13.33 5.16
CA SER A 546 31.67 12.22 5.66
C SER A 546 31.16 10.83 5.22
N ASP A 547 30.11 10.75 4.40
CA ASP A 547 29.51 9.52 3.90
C ASP A 547 29.11 8.53 5.01
N LEU A 548 28.54 9.04 6.12
CA LEU A 548 28.24 8.21 7.28
C LEU A 548 27.06 7.26 7.05
N VAL A 549 27.15 6.08 7.66
CA VAL A 549 26.06 5.09 7.73
C VAL A 549 25.32 5.30 9.05
N CYS A 550 24.41 6.26 9.09
CA CYS A 550 23.55 6.50 10.24
C CYS A 550 22.20 5.79 10.10
N ALA A 551 21.50 5.65 11.22
CA ALA A 551 20.32 4.81 11.33
C ALA A 551 19.03 5.59 11.60
N ALA A 552 17.90 5.01 11.15
CA ALA A 552 16.57 5.26 11.70
C ALA A 552 16.04 4.01 12.38
N VAL A 553 15.36 4.16 13.51
CA VAL A 553 14.62 3.09 14.19
C VAL A 553 13.16 3.53 14.29
N LEU A 554 12.26 2.77 13.69
CA LEU A 554 10.85 3.16 13.61
C LEU A 554 9.91 1.95 13.78
N SER A 555 8.74 2.21 14.32
CA SER A 555 7.69 1.19 14.47
C SER A 555 6.83 1.03 13.20
N GLY A 556 7.44 1.24 12.04
CA GLY A 556 6.80 1.12 10.74
C GLY A 556 6.75 -0.31 10.19
N ASN A 557 6.48 -0.42 8.90
CA ASN A 557 6.41 -1.67 8.15
C ASN A 557 7.40 -1.75 6.98
N ARG A 558 7.99 -0.63 6.57
CA ARG A 558 8.97 -0.54 5.47
C ARG A 558 10.17 0.29 5.86
N ASN A 559 11.35 -0.21 5.50
CA ASN A 559 12.65 0.37 5.87
C ASN A 559 13.64 0.39 4.71
N PHE A 560 13.14 0.48 3.47
CA PHE A 560 14.01 0.56 2.30
C PHE A 560 14.93 1.77 2.37
N GLU A 561 16.11 1.66 1.78
CA GLU A 561 17.07 2.76 1.71
C GLU A 561 16.45 4.01 1.07
N ALA A 562 16.77 5.18 1.60
CA ALA A 562 16.22 6.50 1.22
C ALA A 562 14.69 6.67 1.39
N ARG A 563 13.97 5.66 1.88
CA ARG A 563 12.53 5.77 2.10
C ARG A 563 12.19 6.60 3.34
N ILE A 564 12.94 6.43 4.42
CA ILE A 564 12.66 7.12 5.70
C ILE A 564 13.18 8.55 5.65
N HIS A 565 14.42 8.70 5.20
CA HIS A 565 15.08 9.99 4.96
C HIS A 565 16.12 9.79 3.86
N PRO A 566 16.28 10.76 2.91
CA PRO A 566 17.20 10.58 1.76
C PRO A 566 18.65 10.30 2.15
N ASN A 567 19.09 10.84 3.29
CA ASN A 567 20.46 10.76 3.75
C ASN A 567 20.73 9.63 4.76
N LEU A 568 19.70 8.83 5.14
CA LEU A 568 19.87 7.68 6.03
C LEU A 568 19.94 6.38 5.25
N LYS A 569 21.03 5.62 5.49
CA LYS A 569 21.32 4.38 4.78
C LYS A 569 20.84 3.14 5.52
N ALA A 570 20.80 3.16 6.85
CA ALA A 570 20.44 2.03 7.69
C ALA A 570 19.10 2.30 8.41
N ASN A 571 18.06 1.52 8.08
CA ASN A 571 16.74 1.71 8.64
C ASN A 571 16.26 0.41 9.29
N PHE A 572 15.79 0.49 10.55
CA PHE A 572 15.36 -0.67 11.33
C PHE A 572 13.89 -0.55 11.76
N LEU A 573 13.14 -1.60 11.51
CA LEU A 573 11.78 -1.77 12.04
C LEU A 573 11.88 -2.38 13.44
N ALA A 574 11.18 -1.82 14.40
CA ALA A 574 11.20 -2.25 15.79
C ALA A 574 9.84 -2.04 16.47
N SER A 575 9.60 -2.73 17.58
CA SER A 575 8.42 -2.44 18.42
C SER A 575 8.51 -1.04 19.01
N PRO A 576 7.38 -0.37 19.30
CA PRO A 576 7.36 0.94 19.94
C PRO A 576 8.22 1.05 21.21
N PRO A 577 8.22 0.09 22.15
CA PRO A 577 9.13 0.15 23.30
C PRO A 577 10.61 0.07 22.89
N LEU A 578 10.98 -0.73 21.89
CA LEU A 578 12.36 -0.76 21.37
C LEU A 578 12.75 0.55 20.66
N VAL A 579 11.82 1.22 19.99
CA VAL A 579 12.07 2.57 19.41
C VAL A 579 12.47 3.54 20.53
N VAL A 580 11.77 3.53 21.66
CA VAL A 580 12.12 4.37 22.83
C VAL A 580 13.49 3.98 23.38
N ALA A 581 13.78 2.69 23.53
CA ALA A 581 15.06 2.19 24.04
C ALA A 581 16.24 2.61 23.15
N TYR A 582 16.11 2.48 21.82
CA TYR A 582 17.16 2.89 20.87
C TYR A 582 17.33 4.42 20.79
N ALA A 583 16.27 5.21 21.01
CA ALA A 583 16.37 6.65 21.12
C ALA A 583 17.22 7.07 22.34
N ILE A 584 17.07 6.36 23.47
CA ILE A 584 17.87 6.59 24.68
C ILE A 584 19.32 6.12 24.45
N ALA A 585 19.52 4.94 23.90
CA ALA A 585 20.84 4.40 23.56
C ALA A 585 21.58 5.27 22.55
N GLY A 586 20.86 5.84 21.56
CA GLY A 586 21.35 6.75 20.55
C GLY A 586 22.14 6.07 19.42
N THR A 587 22.27 4.75 19.42
CA THR A 587 23.06 4.01 18.43
C THR A 587 22.62 2.54 18.34
N VAL A 588 22.73 1.94 17.15
CA VAL A 588 22.54 0.49 16.93
C VAL A 588 23.83 -0.31 17.22
N ASN A 589 24.95 0.40 17.44
CA ASN A 589 26.24 -0.22 17.84
C ASN A 589 26.29 -0.55 19.35
N ARG A 590 25.15 -0.89 19.93
CA ARG A 590 25.03 -1.30 21.34
C ARG A 590 24.15 -2.54 21.43
N ASP A 591 24.64 -3.56 22.14
CA ASP A 591 23.85 -4.73 22.47
C ASP A 591 22.96 -4.44 23.67
N LEU A 592 21.68 -4.20 23.45
CA LEU A 592 20.72 -3.85 24.49
C LEU A 592 20.38 -5.02 25.43
N MET A 593 20.81 -6.26 25.10
CA MET A 593 20.64 -7.43 25.97
C MET A 593 21.70 -7.50 27.06
N THR A 594 22.91 -6.99 26.81
CA THR A 594 24.07 -7.15 27.69
C THR A 594 24.70 -5.83 28.12
N GLU A 595 24.51 -4.76 27.36
CA GLU A 595 25.08 -3.45 27.64
C GLU A 595 24.01 -2.48 28.19
N PRO A 596 24.38 -1.50 29.05
CA PRO A 596 23.41 -0.53 29.56
C PRO A 596 22.80 0.30 28.43
N VAL A 597 21.49 0.54 28.48
CA VAL A 597 20.78 1.45 27.60
C VAL A 597 21.29 2.88 27.76
N GLY A 598 21.66 3.25 28.98
CA GLY A 598 22.23 4.55 29.30
C GLY A 598 22.60 4.68 30.76
N LYS A 599 23.05 5.88 31.12
CA LYS A 599 23.36 6.22 32.52
C LYS A 599 22.22 7.03 33.14
N GLY A 600 21.69 6.52 34.20
CA GLY A 600 20.63 7.14 34.99
C GLY A 600 21.15 8.10 36.04
N THR A 601 20.32 8.36 37.03
CA THR A 601 20.63 9.24 38.17
C THR A 601 21.92 8.78 38.87
N LYS A 602 22.79 9.75 39.22
CA LYS A 602 24.12 9.50 39.84
C LYS A 602 25.06 8.63 39.01
N GLY A 603 24.85 8.53 37.69
CA GLY A 603 25.73 7.80 36.77
C GLY A 603 25.55 6.27 36.82
N ARG A 604 24.49 5.74 37.45
CA ARG A 604 24.18 4.32 37.49
C ARG A 604 23.91 3.79 36.09
N ASP A 605 24.46 2.64 35.77
CA ASP A 605 24.14 1.92 34.54
C ASP A 605 22.71 1.36 34.64
N ILE A 606 21.89 1.65 33.61
CA ILE A 606 20.50 1.17 33.50
C ILE A 606 20.44 0.24 32.29
N TYR A 607 20.00 -0.98 32.53
CA TYR A 607 19.83 -1.99 31.51
C TYR A 607 18.40 -2.04 30.99
N LEU A 608 18.19 -2.64 29.82
CA LEU A 608 16.87 -2.76 29.21
C LEU A 608 15.88 -3.47 30.14
N GLY A 609 16.33 -4.55 30.82
CA GLY A 609 15.53 -5.29 31.79
C GLY A 609 15.05 -4.46 32.99
N ASP A 610 15.80 -3.43 33.41
CA ASP A 610 15.40 -2.54 34.50
C ASP A 610 14.16 -1.68 34.15
N ILE A 611 13.94 -1.40 32.85
CA ILE A 611 12.90 -0.50 32.37
C ILE A 611 11.84 -1.19 31.51
N TRP A 612 12.03 -2.45 31.14
CA TRP A 612 11.05 -3.20 30.35
C TRP A 612 9.77 -3.44 31.17
N PRO A 613 8.58 -3.14 30.64
CA PRO A 613 7.33 -3.38 31.35
C PRO A 613 6.95 -4.87 31.33
N THR A 614 6.30 -5.33 32.39
CA THR A 614 5.70 -6.66 32.42
C THR A 614 4.36 -6.68 31.69
N SER A 615 3.95 -7.84 31.20
CA SER A 615 2.63 -8.05 30.58
C SER A 615 1.49 -7.69 31.51
N ASP A 616 1.65 -7.94 32.82
CA ASP A 616 0.65 -7.59 33.84
C ASP A 616 0.50 -6.07 34.01
N GLU A 617 1.59 -5.30 33.96
CA GLU A 617 1.55 -3.83 33.96
C GLU A 617 0.79 -3.29 32.75
N VAL A 618 1.03 -3.84 31.57
CA VAL A 618 0.34 -3.46 30.32
C VAL A 618 -1.14 -3.82 30.41
N TYR A 619 -1.47 -5.05 30.82
CA TYR A 619 -2.85 -5.54 30.93
C TYR A 619 -3.72 -4.65 31.84
N LYS A 620 -3.20 -4.21 32.98
CA LYS A 620 -3.91 -3.30 33.89
C LYS A 620 -4.35 -1.98 33.28
N LEU A 621 -3.63 -1.54 32.25
CA LEU A 621 -3.90 -0.27 31.53
C LEU A 621 -4.79 -0.44 30.29
N MET A 622 -4.99 -1.68 29.80
CA MET A 622 -5.83 -1.95 28.62
C MET A 622 -7.27 -1.43 28.75
N LYS A 623 -7.80 -1.32 29.96
CA LYS A 623 -9.12 -0.71 30.26
C LYS A 623 -9.29 0.72 29.75
N PHE A 624 -8.19 1.46 29.56
CA PHE A 624 -8.22 2.82 29.02
C PHE A 624 -8.30 2.83 27.49
N ALA A 625 -7.78 1.79 26.84
CA ALA A 625 -7.67 1.70 25.38
C ALA A 625 -8.96 1.18 24.71
N MET A 626 -9.63 0.21 25.33
CA MET A 626 -10.83 -0.43 24.74
C MET A 626 -12.11 0.16 25.34
N ASN A 627 -12.46 1.39 24.91
CA ASN A 627 -13.59 2.14 25.43
C ASN A 627 -14.53 2.62 24.31
N GLY A 628 -15.61 1.88 24.06
CA GLY A 628 -16.54 2.15 22.96
C GLY A 628 -17.18 3.54 22.98
N ARG A 629 -17.29 4.22 24.14
CA ARG A 629 -17.78 5.61 24.23
C ARG A 629 -16.75 6.58 23.65
N ALA A 630 -15.46 6.37 23.96
CA ALA A 630 -14.36 7.19 23.42
C ALA A 630 -14.29 7.08 21.89
N PHE A 631 -14.38 5.87 21.34
CA PHE A 631 -14.41 5.64 19.89
C PHE A 631 -15.58 6.38 19.23
N ARG A 632 -16.82 6.20 19.73
CA ARG A 632 -17.99 6.91 19.18
C ARG A 632 -17.87 8.42 19.28
N ALA A 633 -17.35 8.94 20.38
CA ALA A 633 -17.18 10.39 20.57
C ALA A 633 -16.13 10.97 19.60
N ASN A 634 -15.00 10.27 19.40
CA ASN A 634 -13.95 10.72 18.49
C ASN A 634 -14.38 10.65 17.02
N TYR A 635 -14.86 9.49 16.56
CA TYR A 635 -15.23 9.30 15.16
C TYR A 635 -16.53 9.98 14.76
N GLY A 636 -17.43 10.23 15.72
CA GLY A 636 -18.62 11.08 15.46
C GLY A 636 -18.26 12.48 14.98
N LYS A 637 -17.11 13.00 15.40
CA LYS A 637 -16.60 14.31 14.99
C LYS A 637 -16.23 14.40 13.50
N VAL A 638 -15.95 13.29 12.84
CA VAL A 638 -15.68 13.28 11.38
C VAL A 638 -16.80 14.02 10.62
N LYS A 639 -18.05 13.80 11.02
CA LYS A 639 -19.22 14.42 10.41
C LYS A 639 -19.67 15.73 11.09
N THR A 640 -19.56 15.80 12.44
CA THR A 640 -20.15 16.88 13.23
C THR A 640 -19.17 18.00 13.54
N ASP A 641 -17.88 17.71 13.68
CA ASP A 641 -16.83 18.68 13.98
C ASP A 641 -15.48 18.23 13.36
N PRO A 642 -15.35 18.29 12.03
CA PRO A 642 -14.14 17.87 11.33
C PRO A 642 -12.91 18.76 11.60
N GLY A 643 -13.07 19.78 12.41
CA GLY A 643 -12.02 20.72 12.82
C GLY A 643 -12.07 22.06 12.06
N LYS A 644 -11.67 23.11 12.77
CA LYS A 644 -11.75 24.50 12.26
C LYS A 644 -10.99 24.74 10.96
N LEU A 645 -9.84 24.09 10.78
CA LEU A 645 -9.03 24.25 9.57
C LEU A 645 -9.76 23.65 8.35
N TRP A 646 -10.32 22.45 8.49
CA TRP A 646 -11.12 21.82 7.43
C TRP A 646 -12.37 22.61 7.11
N GLN A 647 -13.08 23.14 8.12
CA GLN A 647 -14.30 23.95 7.92
C GLN A 647 -14.02 25.24 7.14
N LYS A 648 -12.82 25.85 7.29
CA LYS A 648 -12.40 27.05 6.55
C LYS A 648 -12.13 26.84 5.07
N ILE A 649 -11.82 25.61 4.64
CA ILE A 649 -11.61 25.29 3.23
C ILE A 649 -12.89 25.57 2.45
N LYS A 650 -12.82 26.41 1.46
CA LYS A 650 -13.96 26.70 0.56
C LYS A 650 -14.15 25.55 -0.41
N GLY A 651 -15.33 24.96 -0.44
CA GLY A 651 -15.71 23.94 -1.42
C GLY A 651 -16.01 24.58 -2.79
N VAL A 652 -15.73 23.84 -3.85
CA VAL A 652 -16.25 24.12 -5.20
C VAL A 652 -17.47 23.23 -5.39
N THR A 653 -18.56 23.74 -5.96
CA THR A 653 -19.80 23.00 -6.19
C THR A 653 -20.02 22.71 -7.67
N GLY A 654 -20.82 21.72 -8.00
CA GLY A 654 -21.18 21.36 -9.37
C GLY A 654 -20.88 19.91 -9.71
N GLN A 655 -21.61 19.38 -10.70
CA GLN A 655 -21.49 17.99 -11.13
C GLN A 655 -20.21 17.70 -11.93
N VAL A 656 -19.64 18.72 -12.55
CA VAL A 656 -18.42 18.67 -13.36
C VAL A 656 -17.40 19.62 -12.77
N TYR A 657 -16.16 19.17 -12.65
CA TYR A 657 -15.09 19.99 -12.09
C TYR A 657 -14.55 20.98 -13.13
N THR A 658 -14.45 22.23 -12.75
CA THR A 658 -13.78 23.27 -13.55
C THR A 658 -12.32 23.33 -13.11
N TRP A 659 -11.41 22.92 -14.00
CA TRP A 659 -9.98 22.81 -13.70
C TRP A 659 -9.34 24.18 -13.53
N PRO A 660 -8.85 24.53 -12.33
CA PRO A 660 -8.14 25.78 -12.11
C PRO A 660 -6.71 25.69 -12.66
N LYS A 661 -6.05 26.83 -12.84
CA LYS A 661 -4.60 26.84 -13.00
C LYS A 661 -3.96 26.48 -11.65
N SER A 662 -3.52 25.24 -11.51
CA SER A 662 -2.99 24.67 -10.27
C SER A 662 -1.75 23.83 -10.55
N THR A 663 -0.81 23.82 -9.61
CA THR A 663 0.33 22.90 -9.61
C THR A 663 0.09 21.65 -8.76
N TYR A 664 -1.10 21.51 -8.15
CA TYR A 664 -1.54 20.34 -7.38
C TYR A 664 -2.56 19.48 -8.12
N ILE A 665 -3.48 20.09 -8.85
CA ILE A 665 -4.62 19.41 -9.53
C ILE A 665 -4.64 19.84 -10.99
N ALA A 666 -4.54 18.88 -11.90
CA ALA A 666 -4.64 19.13 -13.35
C ALA A 666 -5.47 18.04 -14.02
N GLU A 667 -6.19 18.40 -15.10
CA GLU A 667 -6.95 17.42 -15.87
C GLU A 667 -6.00 16.38 -16.46
N PRO A 668 -6.17 15.09 -16.13
CA PRO A 668 -5.29 14.05 -16.63
C PRO A 668 -5.45 13.85 -18.15
N PRO A 669 -4.36 13.61 -18.91
CA PRO A 669 -4.41 13.54 -20.37
C PRO A 669 -4.97 12.22 -20.93
N PHE A 670 -5.32 11.25 -20.08
CA PHE A 670 -5.68 9.88 -20.50
C PHE A 670 -6.97 9.81 -21.34
N PHE A 671 -7.80 10.87 -21.32
CA PHE A 671 -9.08 10.94 -22.01
C PHE A 671 -9.16 12.04 -23.09
N GLN A 672 -8.04 12.66 -23.46
CA GLN A 672 -8.03 13.79 -24.40
C GLN A 672 -8.59 13.42 -25.78
N ASP A 673 -8.21 12.26 -26.30
CA ASP A 673 -8.65 11.74 -27.60
C ASP A 673 -9.66 10.59 -27.45
N PHE A 674 -10.48 10.62 -26.41
CA PHE A 674 -11.43 9.56 -26.15
C PHE A 674 -12.54 9.51 -27.21
N GLY A 675 -12.81 8.29 -27.70
CA GLY A 675 -13.94 7.97 -28.57
C GLY A 675 -14.62 6.68 -28.10
N MET A 676 -15.87 6.49 -28.53
CA MET A 676 -16.64 5.28 -28.18
C MET A 676 -16.03 4.01 -28.81
N GLU A 677 -15.44 4.12 -29.97
CA GLU A 677 -14.68 3.02 -30.59
C GLU A 677 -13.22 3.09 -30.12
N PRO A 678 -12.62 1.96 -29.70
CA PRO A 678 -11.21 1.92 -29.38
C PRO A 678 -10.37 2.19 -30.65
N LYS A 679 -9.25 2.91 -30.49
CA LYS A 679 -8.27 3.05 -31.58
C LYS A 679 -7.77 1.67 -31.99
N ALA A 680 -7.52 1.49 -33.28
CA ALA A 680 -6.94 0.23 -33.77
C ALA A 680 -5.64 -0.09 -33.02
N LEU A 681 -5.54 -1.28 -32.49
CA LEU A 681 -4.36 -1.73 -31.77
C LEU A 681 -3.19 -1.86 -32.74
N VAL A 682 -2.10 -1.16 -32.47
CA VAL A 682 -0.83 -1.45 -33.15
C VAL A 682 -0.30 -2.74 -32.53
N ALA A 683 -0.19 -3.80 -33.33
CA ALA A 683 0.28 -5.11 -32.87
C ALA A 683 1.78 -5.06 -32.53
N GLY A 684 2.09 -4.70 -31.27
CA GLY A 684 3.45 -4.62 -30.78
C GLY A 684 4.06 -3.21 -30.76
N VAL A 685 5.39 -3.15 -30.74
CA VAL A 685 6.17 -1.91 -30.69
C VAL A 685 7.27 -1.99 -31.75
N THR A 686 7.45 -0.94 -32.53
CA THR A 686 8.47 -0.93 -33.60
C THR A 686 9.42 0.24 -33.42
N GLY A 687 10.72 0.00 -33.58
CA GLY A 687 11.77 1.01 -33.59
C GLY A 687 11.97 1.70 -32.23
N ALA A 688 11.66 1.02 -31.14
CA ALA A 688 11.78 1.61 -29.81
C ALA A 688 13.24 1.82 -29.40
N ARG A 689 13.49 2.91 -28.65
CA ARG A 689 14.75 3.16 -27.95
C ARG A 689 14.69 2.67 -26.51
N ILE A 690 15.83 2.22 -25.99
CA ILE A 690 15.94 1.80 -24.59
C ILE A 690 16.04 3.05 -23.72
N MET A 691 15.10 3.22 -22.78
CA MET A 691 15.07 4.32 -21.83
C MET A 691 15.88 4.03 -20.57
N GLY A 692 15.95 2.78 -20.18
CA GLY A 692 16.67 2.35 -18.98
C GLY A 692 16.97 0.87 -18.96
N LEU A 693 18.16 0.55 -18.43
CA LEU A 693 18.58 -0.79 -18.02
C LEU A 693 18.69 -0.79 -16.50
N PHE A 694 17.82 -1.53 -15.85
CA PHE A 694 17.73 -1.55 -14.39
C PHE A 694 18.03 -2.95 -13.83
N GLY A 695 18.58 -2.99 -12.62
CA GLY A 695 18.85 -4.24 -11.89
C GLY A 695 17.60 -4.80 -11.20
N ASP A 696 17.84 -5.71 -10.23
CA ASP A 696 16.81 -6.36 -9.44
C ASP A 696 16.15 -5.42 -8.42
N SER A 697 14.95 -5.78 -7.99
CA SER A 697 14.20 -5.11 -6.91
C SER A 697 14.00 -3.60 -7.12
N ILE A 698 13.77 -3.18 -8.35
CA ILE A 698 13.34 -1.81 -8.63
C ILE A 698 11.95 -1.59 -8.04
N THR A 699 11.89 -0.75 -7.02
CA THR A 699 10.65 -0.49 -6.28
C THR A 699 9.78 0.55 -7.00
N THR A 700 8.50 0.58 -6.65
CA THR A 700 7.61 1.68 -7.06
C THR A 700 8.08 3.04 -6.55
N ASP A 701 8.87 3.09 -5.47
CA ASP A 701 9.54 4.30 -4.99
C ASP A 701 10.66 4.77 -5.94
N HIS A 702 11.37 3.85 -6.57
CA HIS A 702 12.34 4.18 -7.62
C HIS A 702 11.66 4.73 -8.88
N ILE A 703 10.53 4.13 -9.29
CA ILE A 703 9.82 4.52 -10.51
C ILE A 703 9.03 5.81 -10.30
N SER A 704 8.29 5.93 -9.19
CA SER A 704 7.46 7.10 -8.87
C SER A 704 7.66 7.50 -7.41
N PRO A 705 8.64 8.35 -7.10
CA PRO A 705 8.94 8.77 -5.74
C PRO A 705 7.76 9.54 -5.10
N ALA A 706 7.68 9.49 -3.78
CA ALA A 706 6.69 10.24 -3.01
C ALA A 706 7.29 11.42 -2.24
N GLY A 707 8.59 11.38 -1.98
CA GLY A 707 9.30 12.35 -1.14
C GLY A 707 9.53 13.72 -1.78
N SER A 708 10.33 14.53 -1.12
CA SER A 708 10.75 15.85 -1.61
C SER A 708 11.71 15.73 -2.79
N PHE A 709 11.85 16.80 -3.55
CA PHE A 709 12.72 16.90 -4.72
C PHE A 709 13.45 18.25 -4.80
N ARG A 710 14.54 18.28 -5.57
CA ARG A 710 15.41 19.46 -5.70
C ARG A 710 14.93 20.39 -6.81
N GLU A 711 15.32 21.67 -6.73
CA GLU A 711 15.03 22.70 -7.73
C GLU A 711 15.64 22.38 -9.11
N THR A 712 16.74 21.65 -9.11
CA THR A 712 17.47 21.26 -10.34
C THR A 712 16.82 20.13 -11.13
N THR A 713 15.88 19.42 -10.52
CA THR A 713 15.13 18.34 -11.19
C THR A 713 14.13 18.90 -12.22
N PRO A 714 13.71 18.13 -13.23
CA PRO A 714 12.66 18.57 -14.16
C PRO A 714 11.37 19.03 -13.46
N ALA A 715 10.94 18.35 -12.39
CA ALA A 715 9.78 18.73 -11.60
C ALA A 715 10.02 20.03 -10.80
N GLY A 716 11.23 20.22 -10.24
CA GLY A 716 11.59 21.43 -9.53
C GLY A 716 11.60 22.64 -10.46
N LYS A 717 12.20 22.52 -11.63
CA LYS A 717 12.19 23.58 -12.66
C LYS A 717 10.76 23.96 -13.07
N TYR A 718 9.92 22.95 -13.33
CA TYR A 718 8.50 23.16 -13.67
C TYR A 718 7.77 23.98 -12.58
N LEU A 719 8.00 23.69 -11.31
CA LEU A 719 7.38 24.45 -10.21
C LEU A 719 7.90 25.87 -10.13
N LEU A 720 9.21 26.09 -10.27
CA LEU A 720 9.82 27.44 -10.32
C LEU A 720 9.26 28.27 -11.49
N ASP A 721 9.13 27.67 -12.67
CA ASP A 721 8.56 28.29 -13.87
C ASP A 721 7.08 28.69 -13.69
N ASN A 722 6.38 27.96 -12.81
CA ASN A 722 5.00 28.30 -12.40
C ASN A 722 4.93 29.18 -11.14
N GLY A 723 6.05 29.76 -10.68
CA GLY A 723 6.09 30.71 -9.58
C GLY A 723 6.03 30.09 -8.19
N VAL A 724 6.20 28.78 -8.06
CA VAL A 724 6.22 28.08 -6.75
C VAL A 724 7.63 28.16 -6.17
N LEU A 725 7.77 28.74 -4.98
CA LEU A 725 9.05 28.83 -4.28
C LEU A 725 9.48 27.46 -3.72
N LYS A 726 10.79 27.26 -3.54
CA LYS A 726 11.33 25.99 -3.01
C LYS A 726 10.69 25.58 -1.67
N ALA A 727 10.42 26.51 -0.79
CA ALA A 727 9.76 26.25 0.50
C ALA A 727 8.35 25.65 0.35
N ASP A 728 7.70 25.89 -0.78
CA ASP A 728 6.33 25.47 -1.08
C ASP A 728 6.27 24.28 -2.07
N PHE A 729 7.41 23.67 -2.38
CA PHE A 729 7.46 22.53 -3.30
C PHE A 729 6.63 21.35 -2.79
N ASN A 730 6.59 21.15 -1.45
CA ASN A 730 5.98 19.99 -0.84
C ASN A 730 6.65 18.69 -1.36
N SER A 731 5.90 17.65 -1.66
CA SER A 731 6.42 16.36 -2.10
C SER A 731 5.73 15.89 -3.39
N TYR A 732 6.35 14.95 -4.11
CA TYR A 732 5.71 14.27 -5.22
C TYR A 732 4.36 13.64 -4.80
N GLY A 733 4.31 13.02 -3.62
CA GLY A 733 3.09 12.41 -3.10
C GLY A 733 1.93 13.40 -3.03
N ALA A 734 2.16 14.60 -2.50
CA ALA A 734 1.15 15.64 -2.38
C ALA A 734 0.70 16.21 -3.74
N ARG A 735 1.53 16.08 -4.79
CA ARG A 735 1.26 16.60 -6.14
C ARG A 735 0.78 15.54 -7.14
N ARG A 736 0.43 14.36 -6.68
CA ARG A 736 -0.05 13.27 -7.55
C ARG A 736 -1.33 13.57 -8.33
N GLY A 737 -2.09 14.58 -7.95
CA GLY A 737 -3.22 15.10 -8.73
C GLY A 737 -2.82 15.93 -9.95
N ASN A 738 -1.51 16.15 -10.18
CA ASN A 738 -0.98 16.91 -11.32
C ASN A 738 0.00 16.05 -12.13
N HIS A 739 -0.42 15.65 -13.31
CA HIS A 739 0.36 14.79 -14.20
C HIS A 739 1.66 15.45 -14.67
N GLU A 740 1.70 16.78 -14.80
CA GLU A 740 2.89 17.51 -15.22
C GLU A 740 4.04 17.38 -14.23
N VAL A 741 3.74 17.41 -12.93
CA VAL A 741 4.75 17.18 -11.89
C VAL A 741 5.14 15.71 -11.87
N MET A 742 4.16 14.80 -11.95
CA MET A 742 4.40 13.38 -11.75
C MET A 742 5.18 12.73 -12.89
N MET A 743 4.91 13.08 -14.15
CA MET A 743 5.69 12.56 -15.27
C MET A 743 7.16 13.03 -15.23
N ARG A 744 7.40 14.26 -14.72
CA ARG A 744 8.77 14.79 -14.51
C ARG A 744 9.49 14.11 -13.35
N GLY A 745 8.73 13.53 -12.41
CA GLY A 745 9.24 12.73 -11.30
C GLY A 745 9.42 11.25 -11.59
N THR A 746 8.91 10.77 -12.72
CA THR A 746 9.00 9.34 -13.07
C THR A 746 10.46 8.97 -13.34
N PHE A 747 10.93 7.90 -12.65
CA PHE A 747 12.33 7.48 -12.57
C PHE A 747 13.30 8.54 -12.00
N ALA A 748 12.80 9.54 -11.30
CA ALA A 748 13.65 10.60 -10.72
C ALA A 748 14.05 10.35 -9.25
N ASN A 749 13.95 9.11 -8.76
CA ASN A 749 14.43 8.75 -7.42
C ASN A 749 15.93 8.97 -7.30
N VAL A 750 16.38 9.51 -6.17
CA VAL A 750 17.80 9.85 -5.93
C VAL A 750 18.74 8.66 -5.85
N ARG A 751 18.22 7.44 -5.68
CA ARG A 751 18.98 6.19 -5.55
C ARG A 751 18.86 5.25 -6.75
N ILE A 752 18.00 5.56 -7.72
CA ILE A 752 17.88 4.73 -8.91
C ILE A 752 19.19 4.75 -9.71
N LYS A 753 19.58 3.60 -10.22
CA LYS A 753 20.79 3.45 -11.04
C LYS A 753 20.39 2.95 -12.42
N ASN A 754 20.57 3.79 -13.42
CA ASN A 754 20.40 3.37 -14.81
C ASN A 754 21.75 2.81 -15.32
N LEU A 755 21.77 1.53 -15.62
CA LEU A 755 22.98 0.79 -15.97
C LEU A 755 23.46 1.09 -17.39
N MET A 756 22.71 1.89 -18.17
CA MET A 756 23.19 2.53 -19.40
C MET A 756 24.30 3.56 -19.13
N ILE A 757 24.33 4.13 -17.93
CA ILE A 757 25.39 5.06 -17.54
C ILE A 757 26.63 4.26 -17.08
N PRO A 758 27.81 4.46 -17.69
CA PRO A 758 29.01 3.74 -17.33
C PRO A 758 29.37 3.92 -15.83
N ALA A 759 29.96 2.87 -15.25
CA ALA A 759 30.51 2.98 -13.90
C ALA A 759 31.69 3.98 -13.89
N LYS A 760 31.85 4.69 -12.77
CA LYS A 760 33.03 5.55 -12.52
C LYS A 760 34.28 4.70 -12.35
N GLY A 761 35.44 5.31 -12.37
CA GLY A 761 36.74 4.62 -12.24
C GLY A 761 36.90 3.85 -10.92
N ASP A 762 36.13 4.17 -9.89
CA ASP A 762 36.06 3.49 -8.60
C ASP A 762 35.05 2.31 -8.56
N GLY A 763 34.41 2.01 -9.71
CA GLY A 763 33.39 0.98 -9.85
C GLY A 763 31.98 1.42 -9.41
N ASN A 764 31.81 2.61 -8.82
CA ASN A 764 30.53 3.14 -8.41
C ASN A 764 29.73 3.64 -9.65
N ARG A 765 28.42 3.45 -9.63
CA ARG A 765 27.54 3.96 -10.67
C ARG A 765 26.85 5.25 -10.21
N GLU A 766 26.57 6.10 -11.17
CA GLU A 766 25.81 7.33 -10.91
C GLU A 766 24.38 6.97 -10.46
N GLU A 767 23.93 7.65 -9.39
CA GLU A 767 22.58 7.55 -8.88
C GLU A 767 21.74 8.73 -9.35
N GLY A 768 20.42 8.51 -9.48
CA GLY A 768 19.45 9.53 -9.92
C GLY A 768 18.83 9.21 -11.28
N GLY A 769 17.83 10.01 -11.62
CA GLY A 769 16.99 9.83 -12.82
C GLY A 769 17.62 10.28 -14.12
N VAL A 770 18.76 9.70 -14.50
CA VAL A 770 19.49 10.02 -15.73
C VAL A 770 19.53 8.84 -16.70
N THR A 771 19.65 9.16 -17.99
CA THR A 771 19.81 8.16 -19.05
C THR A 771 20.82 8.63 -20.10
N SER A 772 21.20 7.72 -20.98
CA SER A 772 21.97 8.02 -22.17
C SER A 772 21.01 8.12 -23.36
N TYR A 773 20.66 9.34 -23.76
CA TYR A 773 19.85 9.58 -24.94
C TYR A 773 20.62 9.20 -26.19
N GLN A 774 20.03 8.36 -27.00
CA GLN A 774 20.58 7.98 -28.33
C GLN A 774 19.96 8.86 -29.39
N PRO A 775 20.78 9.49 -30.26
CA PRO A 775 20.28 10.38 -31.27
C PRO A 775 19.28 9.69 -32.19
N THR A 776 18.28 10.42 -32.63
CA THR A 776 17.40 9.99 -33.73
C THR A 776 18.19 9.83 -35.01
N PRO A 777 17.69 9.07 -36.02
CA PRO A 777 18.38 8.96 -37.31
C PRO A 777 18.70 10.31 -37.94
N ALA A 778 17.83 11.30 -37.80
CA ALA A 778 18.04 12.65 -38.31
C ALA A 778 19.15 13.40 -37.54
N GLU A 779 19.18 13.32 -36.23
CA GLU A 779 20.21 13.91 -35.38
C GLU A 779 21.58 13.24 -35.58
N ALA A 780 21.60 11.91 -35.73
CA ALA A 780 22.81 11.15 -36.01
C ALA A 780 23.41 11.53 -37.40
N ALA A 781 22.54 11.68 -38.40
CA ALA A 781 22.95 12.17 -39.71
C ALA A 781 23.49 13.62 -39.68
N ALA A 782 23.05 14.44 -38.71
CA ALA A 782 23.58 15.77 -38.43
C ALA A 782 24.85 15.79 -37.57
N GLY A 783 25.38 14.61 -37.19
CA GLY A 783 26.61 14.46 -36.44
C GLY A 783 26.43 14.47 -34.91
N SER A 784 25.21 14.37 -34.41
CA SER A 784 24.96 14.28 -32.96
C SER A 784 25.34 12.89 -32.44
N GLY A 785 25.95 12.84 -31.24
CA GLY A 785 26.27 11.61 -30.51
C GLY A 785 25.33 11.38 -29.33
N PRO A 786 25.54 10.29 -28.59
CA PRO A 786 24.82 10.02 -27.34
C PRO A 786 25.00 11.14 -26.33
N GLU A 787 23.93 11.48 -25.62
CA GLU A 787 23.93 12.58 -24.64
C GLU A 787 23.36 12.12 -23.29
N LYS A 788 24.06 12.40 -22.19
CA LYS A 788 23.54 12.14 -20.84
C LYS A 788 22.58 13.26 -20.43
N MET A 789 21.34 12.89 -20.08
CA MET A 789 20.33 13.85 -19.61
C MET A 789 19.34 13.20 -18.63
N ALA A 790 18.43 14.00 -18.07
CA ALA A 790 17.33 13.47 -17.27
C ALA A 790 16.42 12.58 -18.10
N ILE A 791 15.91 11.49 -17.50
CA ILE A 791 15.00 10.54 -18.17
C ILE A 791 13.78 11.27 -18.77
N TYR A 792 13.22 12.24 -18.04
CA TYR A 792 12.11 13.05 -18.55
C TYR A 792 12.47 13.81 -19.84
N ASP A 793 13.63 14.47 -19.85
CA ASP A 793 14.05 15.26 -21.01
C ASP A 793 14.28 14.38 -22.24
N ALA A 794 14.92 13.21 -22.04
CA ALA A 794 15.10 12.21 -23.11
C ALA A 794 13.75 11.69 -23.63
N ALA A 795 12.81 11.39 -22.72
CA ALA A 795 11.47 10.92 -23.06
C ALA A 795 10.72 11.94 -23.92
N MET A 796 10.79 13.23 -23.57
CA MET A 796 10.14 14.29 -24.35
C MET A 796 10.78 14.46 -25.75
N ARG A 797 12.10 14.30 -25.88
CA ARG A 797 12.77 14.31 -27.19
C ARG A 797 12.32 13.12 -28.05
N TYR A 798 12.29 11.90 -27.50
CA TYR A 798 11.80 10.72 -28.25
C TYR A 798 10.32 10.86 -28.63
N SER A 799 9.48 11.30 -27.70
CA SER A 799 8.05 11.52 -27.95
C SER A 799 7.81 12.57 -29.04
N GLY A 800 8.58 13.69 -29.01
CA GLY A 800 8.53 14.72 -30.06
C GLY A 800 8.96 14.23 -31.43
N ALA A 801 9.81 13.21 -31.50
CA ALA A 801 10.22 12.54 -32.72
C ALA A 801 9.32 11.36 -33.12
N GLY A 802 8.27 11.05 -32.35
CA GLY A 802 7.38 9.91 -32.58
C GLY A 802 8.03 8.55 -32.34
N ILE A 803 9.12 8.49 -31.58
CA ILE A 803 9.89 7.26 -31.29
C ILE A 803 9.40 6.67 -29.97
N PRO A 804 8.87 5.43 -29.94
CA PRO A 804 8.49 4.75 -28.70
C PRO A 804 9.74 4.34 -27.90
N THR A 805 9.55 4.07 -26.62
CA THR A 805 10.63 3.62 -25.75
C THR A 805 10.27 2.35 -24.99
N VAL A 806 11.28 1.63 -24.52
CA VAL A 806 11.17 0.41 -23.70
C VAL A 806 12.14 0.48 -22.52
N VAL A 807 11.81 -0.28 -21.46
CA VAL A 807 12.65 -0.44 -20.27
C VAL A 807 12.99 -1.91 -20.10
N PHE A 808 14.23 -2.20 -19.72
CA PHE A 808 14.66 -3.52 -19.27
C PHE A 808 14.97 -3.52 -17.79
N ALA A 809 14.62 -4.59 -17.08
CA ALA A 809 14.82 -4.69 -15.65
C ALA A 809 15.12 -6.13 -15.18
N GLY A 810 15.55 -6.26 -13.94
CA GLY A 810 15.82 -7.53 -13.28
C GLY A 810 14.60 -8.15 -12.61
N GLU A 811 14.82 -8.82 -11.45
CA GLU A 811 13.77 -9.49 -10.68
C GLU A 811 12.95 -8.50 -9.85
N GLU A 812 11.71 -8.90 -9.53
CA GLU A 812 10.78 -8.17 -8.66
C GLU A 812 10.52 -6.70 -9.07
N TYR A 813 10.43 -6.44 -10.38
CA TYR A 813 10.19 -5.08 -10.88
C TYR A 813 8.85 -4.53 -10.39
N GLY A 814 8.88 -3.34 -9.79
CA GLY A 814 7.71 -2.67 -9.25
C GLY A 814 7.31 -3.10 -7.82
N THR A 815 8.21 -3.79 -7.09
CA THR A 815 7.99 -4.15 -5.68
C THR A 815 7.79 -2.89 -4.81
N GLY A 816 7.11 -3.02 -3.67
CA GLY A 816 6.89 -1.92 -2.74
C GLY A 816 5.43 -1.46 -2.65
N SER A 817 5.19 -0.14 -2.62
CA SER A 817 3.85 0.44 -2.50
C SER A 817 3.01 0.27 -3.77
N SER A 818 1.69 0.10 -3.62
CA SER A 818 0.76 0.12 -4.76
C SER A 818 0.63 1.56 -5.28
N ARG A 819 1.36 1.88 -6.35
CA ARG A 819 1.37 3.20 -6.97
C ARG A 819 1.01 3.11 -8.43
N ASP A 820 -0.19 3.56 -8.77
CA ASP A 820 -0.65 3.69 -10.15
C ASP A 820 0.23 4.65 -10.96
N TRP A 821 0.76 5.71 -10.33
CA TRP A 821 1.69 6.64 -10.97
C TRP A 821 3.00 5.99 -11.46
N ALA A 822 3.41 4.86 -10.90
CA ALA A 822 4.53 4.10 -11.45
C ALA A 822 4.21 3.58 -12.87
N ALA A 823 2.95 3.29 -13.19
CA ALA A 823 2.51 2.90 -14.53
C ALA A 823 2.02 4.12 -15.35
N LYS A 824 1.26 5.04 -14.75
CA LYS A 824 0.80 6.28 -15.40
C LYS A 824 1.97 7.11 -15.92
N GLY A 825 2.98 7.34 -15.07
CA GLY A 825 4.19 8.05 -15.45
C GLY A 825 4.99 7.32 -16.54
N THR A 826 5.13 6.01 -16.43
CA THR A 826 5.77 5.17 -17.45
C THR A 826 5.08 5.34 -18.80
N ALA A 827 3.75 5.27 -18.85
CA ALA A 827 2.97 5.47 -20.07
C ALA A 827 3.14 6.89 -20.65
N LEU A 828 3.11 7.93 -19.80
CA LEU A 828 3.27 9.34 -20.20
C LEU A 828 4.67 9.67 -20.72
N LEU A 829 5.69 8.95 -20.30
CA LEU A 829 7.04 9.03 -20.86
C LEU A 829 7.21 8.30 -22.21
N GLY A 830 6.11 7.77 -22.78
CA GLY A 830 6.15 7.07 -24.06
C GLY A 830 6.73 5.66 -24.01
N ILE A 831 6.89 5.10 -22.82
CA ILE A 831 7.34 3.71 -22.63
C ILE A 831 6.17 2.78 -22.97
N LYS A 832 6.38 1.89 -23.95
CA LYS A 832 5.34 0.98 -24.47
C LYS A 832 5.45 -0.44 -23.92
N ALA A 833 6.65 -0.83 -23.48
CA ALA A 833 6.87 -2.14 -22.90
C ALA A 833 7.95 -2.08 -21.81
N VAL A 834 7.79 -2.94 -20.82
CA VAL A 834 8.80 -3.23 -19.81
C VAL A 834 9.14 -4.72 -19.92
N VAL A 835 10.42 -5.04 -20.12
CA VAL A 835 10.93 -6.41 -20.18
C VAL A 835 11.72 -6.69 -18.92
N ALA A 836 11.24 -7.60 -18.07
CA ALA A 836 11.85 -7.87 -16.78
C ALA A 836 11.97 -9.37 -16.50
N ARG A 837 12.84 -9.75 -15.56
CA ARG A 837 12.95 -11.16 -15.12
C ARG A 837 11.73 -11.61 -14.31
N SER A 838 11.15 -10.70 -13.54
CA SER A 838 9.86 -10.91 -12.87
C SER A 838 9.24 -9.58 -12.45
N PHE A 839 7.93 -9.60 -12.18
CA PHE A 839 7.14 -8.44 -11.79
C PHE A 839 6.48 -8.62 -10.43
N GLU A 840 6.35 -7.52 -9.70
CA GLU A 840 5.41 -7.45 -8.60
C GLU A 840 3.97 -7.39 -9.16
N ARG A 841 3.04 -8.09 -8.50
CA ARG A 841 1.66 -8.32 -8.99
C ARG A 841 0.90 -7.02 -9.30
N ILE A 842 0.88 -6.08 -8.36
CA ILE A 842 0.09 -4.84 -8.50
C ILE A 842 0.66 -3.97 -9.62
N HIS A 843 1.99 -3.85 -9.70
CA HIS A 843 2.63 -3.03 -10.71
C HIS A 843 2.43 -3.61 -12.12
N ARG A 844 2.51 -4.94 -12.27
CA ARG A 844 2.22 -5.63 -13.53
C ARG A 844 0.80 -5.29 -14.02
N SER A 845 -0.21 -5.43 -13.13
CA SER A 845 -1.60 -5.12 -13.45
C SER A 845 -1.78 -3.63 -13.82
N ASN A 846 -1.13 -2.73 -13.09
CA ASN A 846 -1.16 -1.30 -13.39
C ASN A 846 -0.55 -0.96 -14.76
N LEU A 847 0.53 -1.62 -15.18
CA LEU A 847 1.13 -1.43 -16.50
C LEU A 847 0.10 -1.76 -17.60
N ILE A 848 -0.57 -2.91 -17.51
CA ILE A 848 -1.63 -3.28 -18.45
C ILE A 848 -2.79 -2.29 -18.40
N GLY A 849 -3.18 -1.89 -17.20
CA GLY A 849 -4.23 -0.90 -16.97
C GLY A 849 -3.95 0.45 -17.64
N MET A 850 -2.69 0.75 -17.94
CA MET A 850 -2.24 1.95 -18.67
C MET A 850 -1.82 1.66 -20.13
N GLY A 851 -2.05 0.45 -20.63
CA GLY A 851 -1.69 0.07 -22.00
C GLY A 851 -0.18 -0.13 -22.25
N VAL A 852 0.60 -0.39 -21.18
CA VAL A 852 2.03 -0.73 -21.25
C VAL A 852 2.19 -2.24 -21.14
N LEU A 853 2.95 -2.85 -22.04
CA LEU A 853 3.17 -4.30 -22.08
C LEU A 853 4.17 -4.77 -21.02
N PRO A 854 3.80 -5.60 -20.07
CA PRO A 854 4.74 -6.30 -19.21
C PRO A 854 5.18 -7.60 -19.90
N LEU A 855 6.47 -7.73 -20.17
CA LEU A 855 7.10 -8.86 -20.83
C LEU A 855 8.11 -9.51 -19.88
N GLN A 856 8.04 -10.83 -19.72
CA GLN A 856 8.92 -11.54 -18.80
C GLN A 856 9.89 -12.43 -19.53
N PHE A 857 11.17 -12.31 -19.20
CA PHE A 857 12.22 -13.19 -19.70
C PHE A 857 11.97 -14.64 -19.29
N GLU A 858 12.39 -15.57 -20.17
CA GLU A 858 12.49 -16.97 -19.82
C GLU A 858 13.58 -17.22 -18.77
N ALA A 859 13.48 -18.38 -18.10
CA ALA A 859 14.43 -18.73 -17.05
C ALA A 859 15.89 -18.75 -17.55
N GLY A 860 16.75 -17.99 -16.92
CA GLY A 860 18.17 -17.86 -17.26
C GLY A 860 18.48 -16.75 -18.28
N GLU A 861 17.48 -16.09 -18.84
CA GLU A 861 17.65 -14.92 -19.71
C GLU A 861 17.49 -13.60 -18.94
N SER A 862 18.25 -12.60 -19.35
CA SER A 862 18.17 -11.23 -18.83
C SER A 862 18.82 -10.26 -19.81
N TRP A 863 18.63 -8.98 -19.60
CA TRP A 863 19.31 -7.97 -20.40
C TRP A 863 20.85 -8.05 -20.25
N GLU A 864 21.36 -8.49 -19.07
CA GLU A 864 22.79 -8.73 -18.83
C GLU A 864 23.31 -9.90 -19.66
N THR A 865 22.59 -11.04 -19.69
CA THR A 865 23.00 -12.21 -20.50
C THR A 865 22.93 -11.92 -21.99
N LEU A 866 22.04 -11.00 -22.39
CA LEU A 866 21.95 -10.50 -23.76
C LEU A 866 23.04 -9.46 -24.08
N GLY A 867 23.75 -8.94 -23.08
CA GLY A 867 24.82 -7.97 -23.25
C GLY A 867 24.35 -6.61 -23.76
N LEU A 868 23.12 -6.19 -23.39
CA LEU A 868 22.56 -4.90 -23.81
C LEU A 868 23.34 -3.74 -23.20
N LYS A 869 23.53 -2.69 -24.01
CA LYS A 869 24.23 -1.46 -23.62
C LYS A 869 23.30 -0.25 -23.54
N GLY A 870 22.12 -0.32 -24.18
CA GLY A 870 21.13 0.75 -24.21
C GLY A 870 21.18 1.59 -25.49
N ASP A 871 22.03 1.23 -26.46
CA ASP A 871 22.14 1.89 -27.78
C ASP A 871 21.40 1.13 -28.88
N GLU A 872 20.84 -0.03 -28.54
CA GLU A 872 20.11 -0.88 -29.47
C GLU A 872 18.73 -0.30 -29.82
N VAL A 873 18.18 -0.79 -30.94
CA VAL A 873 16.77 -0.58 -31.33
C VAL A 873 15.98 -1.85 -31.04
N VAL A 874 14.78 -1.69 -30.49
CA VAL A 874 13.96 -2.80 -30.03
C VAL A 874 12.61 -2.80 -30.72
N ASP A 875 12.22 -3.95 -31.27
CA ASP A 875 10.87 -4.23 -31.74
C ASP A 875 10.23 -5.27 -30.80
N VAL A 876 8.96 -5.10 -30.49
CA VAL A 876 8.14 -6.10 -29.78
C VAL A 876 7.08 -6.59 -30.75
N VAL A 877 7.08 -7.89 -31.02
CA VAL A 877 6.14 -8.54 -31.93
C VAL A 877 5.16 -9.39 -31.12
N LEU A 878 3.89 -9.07 -31.22
CA LEU A 878 2.80 -9.81 -30.60
C LEU A 878 2.08 -10.67 -31.65
N ALA A 879 1.42 -11.74 -31.20
CA ALA A 879 0.52 -12.49 -32.07
C ALA A 879 -0.73 -11.64 -32.42
N ASP A 880 -1.33 -11.88 -33.57
CA ASP A 880 -2.56 -11.19 -34.00
C ASP A 880 -3.72 -11.43 -33.05
N ASP A 881 -3.82 -12.64 -32.47
CA ASP A 881 -4.77 -13.01 -31.43
C ASP A 881 -4.04 -13.11 -30.08
N ILE A 882 -4.01 -11.99 -29.36
CA ILE A 882 -3.40 -11.92 -28.03
C ILE A 882 -4.18 -12.77 -27.04
N LYS A 883 -3.48 -13.69 -26.38
CA LYS A 883 -4.03 -14.56 -25.33
C LYS A 883 -3.28 -14.35 -24.01
N PRO A 884 -3.94 -14.60 -22.87
CA PRO A 884 -3.26 -14.58 -21.58
C PRO A 884 -2.04 -15.49 -21.57
N LEU A 885 -0.93 -14.99 -20.99
CA LEU A 885 0.34 -15.71 -20.80
C LEU A 885 0.93 -16.30 -22.11
N SER A 886 0.60 -15.72 -23.27
CA SER A 886 1.16 -16.13 -24.54
C SER A 886 2.59 -15.62 -24.74
N ASP A 887 3.30 -16.26 -25.66
CA ASP A 887 4.63 -15.81 -26.05
C ASP A 887 4.56 -14.53 -26.88
N ALA A 888 5.58 -13.69 -26.69
CA ALA A 888 5.88 -12.55 -27.54
C ALA A 888 7.36 -12.59 -27.95
N LYS A 889 7.73 -11.86 -28.99
CA LYS A 889 9.11 -11.79 -29.47
C LYS A 889 9.65 -10.39 -29.28
N VAL A 890 10.82 -10.29 -28.69
CA VAL A 890 11.61 -9.06 -28.59
C VAL A 890 12.76 -9.17 -29.60
N VAL A 891 12.74 -8.32 -30.61
CA VAL A 891 13.78 -8.27 -31.63
C VAL A 891 14.70 -7.10 -31.30
N ILE A 892 15.96 -7.39 -31.07
CA ILE A 892 16.98 -6.42 -30.68
C ILE A 892 17.94 -6.23 -31.85
N THR A 893 18.09 -5.00 -32.31
CA THR A 893 19.00 -4.63 -33.38
C THR A 893 20.13 -3.79 -32.82
N GLY A 894 21.35 -4.32 -32.86
CA GLY A 894 22.58 -3.63 -32.46
C GLY A 894 22.97 -2.48 -33.38
N THR A 895 23.89 -1.64 -32.95
CA THR A 895 24.47 -0.54 -33.76
C THR A 895 25.25 -1.03 -34.98
N ASP A 896 25.69 -2.28 -34.91
CA ASP A 896 26.36 -2.99 -36.03
C ASP A 896 25.37 -3.59 -37.06
N GLY A 897 24.04 -3.43 -36.80
CA GLY A 897 22.97 -4.01 -37.58
C GLY A 897 22.68 -5.49 -37.30
N ALA A 898 23.38 -6.11 -36.36
CA ALA A 898 23.10 -7.49 -35.95
C ALA A 898 21.72 -7.57 -35.28
N ARG A 899 20.91 -8.54 -35.69
CA ARG A 899 19.57 -8.76 -35.11
C ARG A 899 19.57 -10.01 -34.26
N ARG A 900 18.96 -9.90 -33.09
CA ARG A 900 18.74 -11.01 -32.16
C ARG A 900 17.25 -11.04 -31.78
N GLU A 901 16.67 -12.23 -31.83
CA GLU A 901 15.28 -12.48 -31.41
C GLU A 901 15.28 -13.23 -30.09
N VAL A 902 14.48 -12.76 -29.15
CA VAL A 902 14.31 -13.35 -27.81
C VAL A 902 12.82 -13.61 -27.60
N THR A 903 12.49 -14.83 -27.18
CA THR A 903 11.11 -15.16 -26.76
C THR A 903 10.92 -14.72 -25.32
N VAL A 904 9.78 -14.08 -25.02
CA VAL A 904 9.39 -13.63 -23.69
C VAL A 904 7.93 -13.96 -23.45
N THR A 905 7.55 -14.17 -22.19
CA THR A 905 6.15 -14.37 -21.82
C THR A 905 5.45 -13.01 -21.72
N LEU A 906 4.33 -12.86 -22.41
CA LEU A 906 3.44 -11.70 -22.27
C LEU A 906 2.63 -11.86 -20.96
N ARG A 907 2.93 -10.99 -19.97
CA ARG A 907 2.32 -11.04 -18.65
C ARG A 907 0.99 -10.27 -18.60
N ILE A 908 0.15 -10.49 -19.59
CA ILE A 908 -1.30 -10.30 -19.51
C ILE A 908 -1.85 -11.61 -18.96
N ASP A 909 -2.25 -11.63 -17.67
CA ASP A 909 -2.50 -12.89 -16.97
C ASP A 909 -3.95 -13.38 -17.13
N THR A 910 -4.90 -12.49 -17.54
CA THR A 910 -6.33 -12.80 -17.62
C THR A 910 -6.97 -12.31 -18.93
N ALA A 911 -8.10 -12.91 -19.29
CA ALA A 911 -8.82 -12.55 -20.52
C ALA A 911 -9.35 -11.11 -20.48
N ILE A 912 -9.81 -10.64 -19.31
CA ILE A 912 -10.28 -9.25 -19.17
C ILE A 912 -9.14 -8.24 -19.35
N GLU A 913 -7.92 -8.57 -18.93
CA GLU A 913 -6.76 -7.71 -19.13
C GLU A 913 -6.40 -7.57 -20.62
N VAL A 914 -6.68 -8.59 -21.45
CA VAL A 914 -6.58 -8.47 -22.92
C VAL A 914 -7.54 -7.41 -23.43
N ASP A 915 -8.77 -7.39 -22.94
CA ASP A 915 -9.76 -6.37 -23.31
C ASP A 915 -9.31 -4.98 -22.84
N TYR A 916 -8.77 -4.85 -21.63
CA TYR A 916 -8.22 -3.57 -21.16
C TYR A 916 -7.12 -3.07 -22.09
N TYR A 917 -6.17 -3.92 -22.45
CA TYR A 917 -5.09 -3.58 -23.36
C TYR A 917 -5.63 -3.15 -24.75
N LYS A 918 -6.57 -3.90 -25.30
CA LYS A 918 -7.22 -3.58 -26.59
C LYS A 918 -7.96 -2.23 -26.58
N HIS A 919 -8.43 -1.77 -25.45
CA HIS A 919 -9.10 -0.49 -25.29
C HIS A 919 -8.17 0.67 -24.92
N GLY A 920 -6.85 0.45 -24.84
CA GLY A 920 -5.85 1.43 -24.43
C GLY A 920 -5.77 1.63 -22.93
N GLY A 921 -6.26 0.67 -22.14
CA GLY A 921 -6.24 0.64 -20.68
C GLY A 921 -7.63 0.42 -20.06
N ILE A 922 -7.63 0.17 -18.75
CA ILE A 922 -8.85 -0.15 -17.99
C ILE A 922 -9.80 1.06 -17.92
N LEU A 923 -9.30 2.28 -17.74
CA LEU A 923 -10.13 3.47 -17.58
C LEU A 923 -10.91 3.83 -18.86
N PRO A 924 -10.30 3.86 -20.05
CA PRO A 924 -11.06 4.01 -21.31
C PRO A 924 -12.04 2.86 -21.55
N PHE A 925 -11.70 1.63 -21.17
CA PHE A 925 -12.62 0.48 -21.26
C PHE A 925 -13.88 0.70 -20.42
N VAL A 926 -13.70 1.03 -19.13
CA VAL A 926 -14.81 1.27 -18.19
C VAL A 926 -15.66 2.45 -18.63
N LEU A 927 -15.03 3.55 -19.04
CA LEU A 927 -15.74 4.74 -19.49
C LEU A 927 -16.65 4.45 -20.72
N ARG A 928 -16.17 3.66 -21.70
CA ARG A 928 -17.00 3.22 -22.83
C ARG A 928 -18.21 2.43 -22.36
N GLN A 929 -18.04 1.52 -21.41
CA GLN A 929 -19.17 0.75 -20.86
C GLN A 929 -20.20 1.63 -20.16
N LEU A 930 -19.76 2.58 -19.35
CA LEU A 930 -20.67 3.50 -18.63
C LEU A 930 -21.43 4.43 -19.57
N LEU A 931 -20.78 4.92 -20.62
CA LEU A 931 -21.41 5.80 -21.59
C LEU A 931 -22.34 5.03 -22.54
N ALA A 932 -22.09 3.76 -22.81
CA ALA A 932 -22.96 2.91 -23.62
C ALA A 932 -24.19 2.40 -22.85
N ALA A 933 -24.17 2.35 -21.51
CA ALA A 933 -25.28 1.93 -20.66
C ALA A 933 -26.34 3.01 -20.53
#